data_c0b5cd007f38210716bba8e3e07b1366
#
_entry.id   c0b5cd007f38210716bba8e3e07b1366
#
_cell.length_a   1.000
_cell.length_b   1.000
_cell.length_c   1.000
_cell.angle_alpha   90.00
_cell.angle_beta   90.00
_cell.angle_gamma   90.00
#
_symmetry.space_group_name_H-M   'P 1'
#
loop_
_entity.id
_entity.type
_entity.pdbx_description
1 polymer ?
#
loop_
_entity_poly.entity_id
_entity_poly.type
_entity_poly.pdbx_seq_one_letter_code
_entity_poly.pdbx_strand_id
1 'polypeptide(L)'
;MLSAAAALLLSSCSDLKFGNAFLEKAPGADMTLDEIFSSKLYAERELVGAYATLRTCLTVHSNNGHYEFQNGGNKLGWDNLDSITDIIQSHCTWGGVIKTYYSGQYNAESENAGYGKFGFYPDQEGTWTGIRRAWIFINNVDRVPDMTPEEKTRRKGEARMIIALQMHEMLRHFGGVPILREYATPENDVAADYSRRTLQECVDFIMELCDEAAAELPWTVSEADNGRMTAAGALALKARVLQLIARPLFNASEPYMEAQKPSVSNQASVKVDPKYMTWLGDYQENRWQDVIKACEDFFAKNQENGNPYHLVLPETEDAEGYRAAFSCCYADRTSPEIIIHTGRAIPTYYNTYHRMYFGLTDQGQAGRGYGGGCVTLNFVDKFQNADGTASDYRKWIQTNGHNGTLENNPFTGKDPRLYETILIAGDRYRTRVAEMWVDGQEHGSGSNPKATTGFIIRKFLWDYNDAFLNKATNSAYIRIPELYLIYAEALNETGRSDEALKWLNMTRNRVGLPDMTLEMASSLHDASSLPDYPECGLKGDKCLREEILDERAREFCFEEVRWFDIIGYKREDIFKESLYGIQIRLVSGKAEDNTLVLSYSDPALDDIPRMWQTRFSPKWYLSAFPSNEINKGYGLVQNPGW
;
A
#
# COMPACT_ATOMS: atom_id res chain seq x y z
N MET A 1 8.52 8.83 73.18
CA MET A 1 7.99 8.10 72.05
C MET A 1 8.07 8.87 70.74
N LEU A 2 8.80 9.98 70.64
CA LEU A 2 8.98 10.74 69.40
C LEU A 2 10.33 10.48 68.71
N SER A 3 11.24 9.76 69.33
CA SER A 3 12.58 9.50 68.76
C SER A 3 12.69 8.19 67.96
N ALA A 4 11.69 7.30 68.07
CA ALA A 4 11.68 6.03 67.32
C ALA A 4 10.99 6.13 65.93
N ALA A 5 10.16 7.14 65.70
CA ALA A 5 9.47 7.36 64.44
C ALA A 5 10.34 8.06 63.37
N ALA A 6 11.38 8.78 63.78
CA ALA A 6 12.30 9.47 62.89
C ALA A 6 13.39 8.54 62.31
N ALA A 7 13.67 7.40 62.97
CA ALA A 7 14.66 6.43 62.46
C ALA A 7 14.11 5.46 61.41
N LEU A 8 12.79 5.31 61.29
CA LEU A 8 12.13 4.45 60.31
C LEU A 8 11.85 5.16 58.97
N LEU A 9 12.00 6.48 58.88
CA LEU A 9 11.85 7.26 57.66
C LEU A 9 13.18 7.48 56.90
N LEU A 10 14.32 7.09 57.49
CA LEU A 10 15.63 7.24 56.85
C LEU A 10 16.17 5.94 56.20
N SER A 11 15.48 4.79 56.37
CA SER A 11 15.89 3.53 55.75
C SER A 11 15.21 3.25 54.39
N SER A 12 14.36 4.15 53.90
CA SER A 12 13.65 4.01 52.63
C SER A 12 14.31 4.75 51.43
N CYS A 13 15.42 5.44 51.66
CA CYS A 13 16.09 6.23 50.61
C CYS A 13 17.39 5.61 50.07
N SER A 14 17.66 4.33 50.34
CA SER A 14 18.87 3.67 49.83
C SER A 14 18.77 3.18 48.37
N ASP A 15 17.57 3.27 47.72
CA ASP A 15 17.36 2.83 46.34
C ASP A 15 17.21 3.97 45.33
N LEU A 16 17.42 5.23 45.73
CA LEU A 16 17.51 6.34 44.80
C LEU A 16 18.91 6.36 44.15
N LYS A 17 19.04 5.66 43.05
CA LYS A 17 20.24 5.73 42.20
C LYS A 17 20.20 7.03 41.37
N PHE A 18 21.21 7.89 41.56
CA PHE A 18 21.39 9.11 40.80
C PHE A 18 22.54 8.92 39.77
N GLY A 19 22.46 9.59 38.64
CA GLY A 19 23.44 9.49 37.59
C GLY A 19 23.21 8.29 36.66
N ASN A 20 24.29 7.74 36.06
CA ASN A 20 24.21 6.62 35.11
C ASN A 20 23.47 5.38 35.65
N ALA A 21 23.49 5.17 36.98
CA ALA A 21 22.76 4.07 37.61
C ALA A 21 21.22 4.21 37.61
N PHE A 22 20.70 5.41 37.39
CA PHE A 22 19.25 5.64 37.21
C PHE A 22 18.76 5.20 35.82
N LEU A 23 19.65 5.20 34.86
CA LEU A 23 19.38 4.78 33.47
C LEU A 23 19.61 3.27 33.28
N GLU A 24 20.19 2.58 34.24
CA GLU A 24 20.29 1.14 34.23
C GLU A 24 18.93 0.52 34.52
N LYS A 25 18.30 -0.08 33.52
CA LYS A 25 17.11 -0.91 33.74
C LYS A 25 17.47 -2.08 34.67
N ALA A 26 16.49 -2.53 35.45
CA ALA A 26 16.68 -3.69 36.34
C ALA A 26 17.20 -4.89 35.52
N PRO A 27 18.18 -5.67 36.02
CA PRO A 27 18.66 -6.88 35.32
C PRO A 27 17.50 -7.81 34.99
N GLY A 28 17.31 -8.09 33.65
CA GLY A 28 16.25 -8.98 33.17
C GLY A 28 15.11 -8.31 32.40
N ALA A 29 15.10 -6.96 32.26
CA ALA A 29 14.04 -6.28 31.52
C ALA A 29 14.30 -6.14 30.01
N ASP A 30 15.58 -6.01 29.57
CA ASP A 30 15.99 -5.98 28.15
C ASP A 30 17.31 -6.71 27.98
N MET A 31 17.48 -7.40 26.85
CA MET A 31 18.77 -8.00 26.47
C MET A 31 19.75 -6.90 26.07
N THR A 32 20.99 -7.04 26.50
CA THR A 32 22.09 -6.18 26.08
C THR A 32 22.51 -6.49 24.64
N LEU A 33 23.21 -5.55 23.96
CA LEU A 33 23.75 -5.83 22.63
C LEU A 33 24.71 -7.04 22.64
N ASP A 34 25.44 -7.25 23.73
CA ASP A 34 26.35 -8.40 23.85
C ASP A 34 25.57 -9.72 23.95
N GLU A 35 24.44 -9.74 24.64
CA GLU A 35 23.56 -10.91 24.69
C GLU A 35 22.89 -11.17 23.35
N ILE A 36 22.39 -10.13 22.67
CA ILE A 36 21.73 -10.27 21.34
C ILE A 36 22.70 -10.85 20.32
N PHE A 37 23.94 -10.41 20.29
CA PHE A 37 24.94 -10.88 19.30
C PHE A 37 25.87 -11.96 19.85
N SER A 38 25.51 -12.60 20.96
CA SER A 38 26.26 -13.76 21.51
C SER A 38 26.01 -15.05 20.74
N SER A 39 24.90 -15.14 19.97
CA SER A 39 24.57 -16.34 19.19
C SER A 39 23.70 -16.00 17.98
N LYS A 40 23.75 -16.87 16.98
CA LYS A 40 22.93 -16.80 15.76
C LYS A 40 21.44 -16.69 16.10
N LEU A 41 20.95 -17.47 17.06
CA LEU A 41 19.54 -17.48 17.44
C LEU A 41 19.03 -16.10 17.87
N TYR A 42 19.79 -15.39 18.69
CA TYR A 42 19.39 -14.09 19.19
C TYR A 42 19.58 -12.99 18.13
N ALA A 43 20.67 -13.06 17.36
CA ALA A 43 20.88 -12.14 16.24
C ALA A 43 19.78 -12.27 15.17
N GLU A 44 19.35 -13.48 14.82
CA GLU A 44 18.23 -13.73 13.90
C GLU A 44 16.91 -13.16 14.45
N ARG A 45 16.66 -13.23 15.76
CA ARG A 45 15.47 -12.63 16.38
C ARG A 45 15.46 -11.10 16.26
N GLU A 46 16.62 -10.46 16.39
CA GLU A 46 16.73 -8.99 16.19
C GLU A 46 16.39 -8.62 14.74
N LEU A 47 16.92 -9.35 13.76
CA LEU A 47 16.60 -9.15 12.35
C LEU A 47 15.11 -9.39 12.05
N VAL A 48 14.52 -10.46 12.61
CA VAL A 48 13.08 -10.73 12.50
C VAL A 48 12.26 -9.59 13.11
N GLY A 49 12.72 -8.99 14.22
CA GLY A 49 12.12 -7.79 14.79
C GLY A 49 12.15 -6.58 13.84
N ALA A 50 13.20 -6.45 13.02
CA ALA A 50 13.23 -5.44 11.96
C ALA A 50 12.24 -5.76 10.82
N TYR A 51 12.15 -7.02 10.37
CA TYR A 51 11.12 -7.45 9.41
C TYR A 51 9.69 -7.17 9.87
N ALA A 52 9.41 -7.34 11.16
CA ALA A 52 8.09 -7.12 11.73
C ALA A 52 7.60 -5.66 11.64
N THR A 53 8.50 -4.72 11.34
CA THR A 53 8.15 -3.30 11.15
C THR A 53 7.73 -2.97 9.71
N LEU A 54 7.85 -3.92 8.77
CA LEU A 54 7.54 -3.66 7.37
C LEU A 54 6.03 -3.47 7.16
N ARG A 55 5.70 -2.51 6.31
CA ARG A 55 4.33 -2.17 6.00
C ARG A 55 3.62 -3.27 5.21
N THR A 56 2.35 -3.46 5.50
CA THR A 56 1.45 -4.34 4.75
C THR A 56 0.21 -3.58 4.28
N CYS A 57 -0.37 -3.96 3.14
CA CYS A 57 -1.64 -3.42 2.68
C CYS A 57 -2.85 -3.96 3.47
N LEU A 58 -2.65 -5.01 4.26
CA LEU A 58 -3.72 -5.61 5.04
C LEU A 58 -4.06 -4.76 6.25
N THR A 59 -5.34 -4.38 6.37
CA THR A 59 -5.85 -3.67 7.54
C THR A 59 -6.05 -4.67 8.67
N VAL A 60 -5.10 -4.75 9.60
CA VAL A 60 -5.13 -5.69 10.72
C VAL A 60 -5.53 -4.99 12.00
N HIS A 61 -6.61 -5.43 12.64
CA HIS A 61 -6.99 -4.96 13.95
C HIS A 61 -6.22 -5.74 15.02
N SER A 62 -5.38 -5.07 15.79
CA SER A 62 -4.62 -5.69 16.86
C SER A 62 -5.35 -5.60 18.21
N ASN A 63 -6.29 -6.47 18.47
CA ASN A 63 -6.79 -6.65 19.84
C ASN A 63 -5.95 -7.65 20.65
N ASN A 64 -4.94 -8.29 20.07
CA ASN A 64 -4.22 -9.40 20.69
C ASN A 64 -2.73 -9.16 20.95
N GLY A 65 -2.24 -7.92 20.93
CA GLY A 65 -0.88 -7.61 21.36
C GLY A 65 0.26 -8.25 20.53
N HIS A 66 -0.03 -8.82 19.36
CA HIS A 66 0.96 -9.50 18.53
C HIS A 66 1.61 -8.61 17.47
N TYR A 67 1.15 -7.38 17.31
CA TYR A 67 1.71 -6.40 16.39
C TYR A 67 1.99 -5.12 17.17
N GLU A 68 3.23 -4.92 17.55
CA GLU A 68 3.69 -3.67 18.19
C GLU A 68 3.51 -2.47 17.24
N PHE A 69 3.52 -2.75 15.93
CA PHE A 69 3.35 -1.76 14.87
C PHE A 69 2.15 -2.14 14.03
N GLN A 70 1.14 -1.30 14.07
CA GLN A 70 -0.09 -1.53 13.32
C GLN A 70 0.04 -0.93 11.95
N ASN A 71 0.66 -1.66 11.07
CA ASN A 71 0.98 -1.22 9.73
C ASN A 71 -0.25 -1.00 8.82
N GLY A 72 -1.41 -0.90 9.39
CA GLY A 72 -2.64 -0.62 8.69
C GLY A 72 -3.75 -0.15 9.63
N GLY A 73 -3.71 -0.57 10.89
CA GLY A 73 -4.86 -0.46 11.77
C GLY A 73 -5.17 0.92 12.31
N ASN A 74 -4.20 1.81 12.44
CA ASN A 74 -4.40 3.13 13.05
C ASN A 74 -4.27 4.28 12.05
N LYS A 75 -3.51 4.10 10.97
CA LYS A 75 -3.49 5.12 9.92
C LYS A 75 -4.87 5.25 9.30
N LEU A 76 -5.23 6.43 8.91
CA LEU A 76 -6.55 6.74 8.38
C LEU A 76 -7.70 6.21 9.26
N GLY A 77 -7.41 5.82 10.53
CA GLY A 77 -8.37 5.34 11.50
C GLY A 77 -9.16 4.12 11.05
N TRP A 78 -8.47 3.03 10.72
CA TRP A 78 -8.98 1.73 10.27
C TRP A 78 -9.20 1.58 8.76
N ASP A 79 -8.89 2.59 7.98
CA ASP A 79 -8.95 2.55 6.52
C ASP A 79 -7.58 2.23 5.91
N ASN A 80 -7.53 1.91 4.62
CA ASN A 80 -6.30 1.83 3.83
C ASN A 80 -6.23 3.01 2.84
N LEU A 81 -5.12 3.12 2.07
CA LEU A 81 -4.94 4.24 1.15
C LEU A 81 -5.98 4.29 0.02
N ASP A 82 -6.55 3.15 -0.37
CA ASP A 82 -7.56 3.13 -1.43
C ASP A 82 -8.86 3.83 -1.01
N SER A 83 -9.09 4.02 0.32
CA SER A 83 -10.21 4.83 0.83
C SER A 83 -10.12 6.30 0.50
N ILE A 84 -8.98 6.79 0.08
CA ILE A 84 -8.77 8.17 -0.34
C ILE A 84 -8.51 8.29 -1.86
N THR A 85 -8.91 7.26 -2.62
CA THR A 85 -8.87 7.21 -4.09
C THR A 85 -10.29 7.07 -4.67
N ASP A 86 -10.36 6.82 -5.97
CA ASP A 86 -11.61 6.51 -6.69
C ASP A 86 -12.10 5.07 -6.46
N ILE A 87 -11.31 4.20 -5.82
CA ILE A 87 -11.63 2.78 -5.62
C ILE A 87 -12.63 2.55 -4.50
N ILE A 88 -12.42 3.15 -3.32
CA ILE A 88 -13.20 2.89 -2.12
C ILE A 88 -13.78 4.18 -1.56
N GLN A 89 -15.04 4.11 -1.15
CA GLN A 89 -15.67 5.08 -0.26
C GLN A 89 -15.75 4.50 1.15
N SER A 90 -15.10 5.13 2.12
CA SER A 90 -15.18 4.70 3.52
C SER A 90 -16.50 5.12 4.15
N HIS A 91 -17.09 4.19 4.90
CA HIS A 91 -18.26 4.41 5.76
C HIS A 91 -17.93 4.20 7.25
N CYS A 92 -16.65 4.20 7.63
CA CYS A 92 -16.17 4.12 9.01
C CYS A 92 -16.39 5.43 9.75
N THR A 93 -17.60 5.67 10.26
CA THR A 93 -17.97 6.94 10.91
C THR A 93 -17.32 7.18 12.28
N TRP A 94 -16.77 6.14 12.92
CA TRP A 94 -16.17 6.24 14.25
C TRP A 94 -14.72 6.76 14.26
N GLY A 95 -14.09 6.86 13.11
CA GLY A 95 -12.71 7.34 13.03
C GLY A 95 -12.25 7.65 11.63
N GLY A 96 -10.97 7.91 11.50
CA GLY A 96 -10.22 7.87 10.28
C GLY A 96 -10.57 8.84 9.18
N VAL A 97 -10.58 8.31 8.01
CA VAL A 97 -10.67 9.03 6.74
C VAL A 97 -11.85 10.01 6.69
N ILE A 98 -13.03 9.63 7.16
CA ILE A 98 -14.21 10.50 7.13
C ILE A 98 -14.01 11.75 7.97
N LYS A 99 -13.47 11.59 9.19
CA LYS A 99 -13.29 12.72 10.12
C LYS A 99 -12.13 13.63 9.74
N THR A 100 -11.13 13.12 9.05
CA THR A 100 -9.91 13.85 8.72
C THR A 100 -9.86 14.27 7.25
N TYR A 101 -9.80 13.32 6.33
CA TYR A 101 -9.62 13.62 4.90
C TYR A 101 -10.91 14.09 4.23
N TYR A 102 -12.01 13.34 4.38
CA TYR A 102 -13.27 13.69 3.71
C TYR A 102 -13.81 15.03 4.22
N SER A 103 -13.73 15.26 5.53
CA SER A 103 -14.14 16.53 6.14
C SER A 103 -13.20 17.71 5.83
N GLY A 104 -12.00 17.44 5.33
CA GLY A 104 -10.96 18.45 5.12
C GLY A 104 -10.31 18.98 6.41
N GLN A 105 -10.49 18.27 7.53
CA GLN A 105 -9.91 18.66 8.83
C GLN A 105 -8.46 18.22 9.01
N TYR A 106 -7.94 17.36 8.13
CA TYR A 106 -6.56 16.88 8.22
C TYR A 106 -5.56 18.04 8.08
N ASN A 107 -4.58 18.06 8.96
CA ASN A 107 -3.50 19.06 9.02
C ASN A 107 -2.28 18.48 9.79
N ALA A 108 -1.23 19.27 9.97
CA ALA A 108 -0.01 18.86 10.67
C ALA A 108 -0.22 18.46 12.15
N GLU A 109 -1.26 18.98 12.81
CA GLU A 109 -1.65 18.57 14.17
C GLU A 109 -2.29 17.17 14.17
N SER A 110 -2.99 16.80 13.09
CA SER A 110 -3.57 15.46 12.95
C SER A 110 -2.48 14.38 12.91
N GLU A 111 -1.29 14.70 12.39
CA GLU A 111 -0.14 13.80 12.38
C GLU A 111 0.40 13.51 13.78
N ASN A 112 0.31 14.45 14.71
CA ASN A 112 0.70 14.20 16.12
C ASN A 112 -0.13 13.09 16.75
N ALA A 113 -1.37 12.90 16.31
CA ALA A 113 -2.30 11.87 16.78
C ALA A 113 -2.29 10.59 15.93
N GLY A 114 -1.44 10.50 14.89
CA GLY A 114 -1.34 9.31 14.04
C GLY A 114 -2.47 9.13 13.02
N TYR A 115 -3.19 10.18 12.67
CA TYR A 115 -4.30 10.11 11.70
C TYR A 115 -3.86 10.37 10.24
N GLY A 116 -2.55 10.34 9.95
CA GLY A 116 -2.01 10.53 8.62
C GLY A 116 -2.13 9.32 7.70
N LYS A 117 -1.83 9.53 6.43
CA LYS A 117 -1.69 8.46 5.43
C LYS A 117 -0.54 7.50 5.79
N PHE A 118 0.45 8.02 6.47
CA PHE A 118 1.62 7.31 6.92
C PHE A 118 2.14 7.99 8.20
N GLY A 119 2.31 7.22 9.25
CA GLY A 119 2.78 7.75 10.53
C GLY A 119 4.28 7.99 10.54
N PHE A 120 4.68 9.20 10.89
CA PHE A 120 6.09 9.58 11.00
C PHE A 120 6.74 9.05 12.29
N TYR A 121 5.96 8.86 13.34
CA TYR A 121 6.46 8.39 14.63
C TYR A 121 6.72 6.87 14.65
N PRO A 122 7.72 6.41 15.42
CA PRO A 122 8.07 4.98 15.50
C PRO A 122 6.94 4.07 15.99
N ASP A 123 6.08 4.56 16.88
CA ASP A 123 4.95 3.84 17.44
C ASP A 123 3.74 3.73 16.50
N GLN A 124 3.75 4.49 15.40
CA GLN A 124 2.66 4.50 14.43
C GLN A 124 2.91 3.54 13.28
N GLU A 125 4.08 3.63 12.64
CA GLU A 125 4.41 2.79 11.47
C GLU A 125 5.65 1.90 11.70
N GLY A 126 6.35 2.09 12.80
CA GLY A 126 7.56 1.32 13.08
C GLY A 126 8.76 1.64 12.19
N THR A 127 8.65 2.63 11.31
CA THR A 127 9.67 2.93 10.28
C THR A 127 11.04 3.22 10.88
N TRP A 128 11.13 4.19 11.79
CA TRP A 128 12.40 4.53 12.43
C TRP A 128 12.92 3.40 13.33
N THR A 129 12.02 2.64 13.95
CA THR A 129 12.37 1.44 14.73
C THR A 129 12.98 0.37 13.83
N GLY A 130 12.39 0.13 12.64
CA GLY A 130 12.92 -0.82 11.66
C GLY A 130 14.29 -0.42 11.15
N ILE A 131 14.48 0.85 10.78
CA ILE A 131 15.77 1.39 10.35
C ILE A 131 16.81 1.24 11.46
N ARG A 132 16.46 1.60 12.70
CA ARG A 132 17.36 1.46 13.84
C ARG A 132 17.78 0.03 14.11
N ARG A 133 16.83 -0.93 14.15
CA ARG A 133 17.11 -2.37 14.32
C ARG A 133 18.00 -2.91 13.21
N ALA A 134 17.73 -2.53 11.98
CA ALA A 134 18.53 -2.95 10.83
C ALA A 134 19.98 -2.45 10.94
N TRP A 135 20.20 -1.18 11.32
CA TRP A 135 21.55 -0.66 11.56
C TRP A 135 22.24 -1.31 12.76
N ILE A 136 21.54 -1.56 13.87
CA ILE A 136 22.06 -2.33 15.00
C ILE A 136 22.55 -3.70 14.51
N PHE A 137 21.76 -4.37 13.69
CA PHE A 137 22.12 -5.67 13.15
C PHE A 137 23.36 -5.60 12.25
N ILE A 138 23.39 -4.68 11.27
CA ILE A 138 24.51 -4.51 10.33
C ILE A 138 25.83 -4.28 11.09
N ASN A 139 25.80 -3.39 12.09
CA ASN A 139 27.02 -2.98 12.82
C ASN A 139 27.50 -4.03 13.83
N ASN A 140 26.71 -5.04 14.17
CA ASN A 140 27.06 -5.99 15.24
C ASN A 140 27.12 -7.45 14.79
N VAL A 141 26.54 -7.84 13.65
CA VAL A 141 26.43 -9.24 13.23
C VAL A 141 27.80 -9.93 13.03
N ASP A 142 28.85 -9.16 12.69
CA ASP A 142 30.19 -9.73 12.49
C ASP A 142 30.79 -10.39 13.73
N ARG A 143 30.38 -10.00 14.92
CA ARG A 143 30.82 -10.57 16.20
C ARG A 143 30.09 -11.85 16.63
N VAL A 144 29.02 -12.23 15.90
CA VAL A 144 28.27 -13.48 16.20
C VAL A 144 29.17 -14.70 15.92
N PRO A 145 29.45 -15.54 16.95
CA PRO A 145 30.48 -16.59 16.82
C PRO A 145 30.03 -17.80 16.01
N ASP A 146 28.75 -18.13 15.99
CA ASP A 146 28.15 -19.31 15.39
C ASP A 146 27.41 -19.03 14.06
N MET A 147 27.71 -17.91 13.40
CA MET A 147 27.31 -17.59 12.01
C MET A 147 28.51 -17.65 11.08
N THR A 148 28.33 -18.26 9.89
CA THR A 148 29.35 -18.24 8.84
C THR A 148 29.49 -16.84 8.21
N PRO A 149 30.63 -16.53 7.56
CA PRO A 149 30.78 -15.27 6.85
C PRO A 149 29.68 -15.03 5.79
N GLU A 150 29.30 -16.08 5.07
CA GLU A 150 28.27 -16.04 4.03
C GLU A 150 26.88 -15.74 4.64
N GLU A 151 26.56 -16.33 5.78
CA GLU A 151 25.32 -16.03 6.51
C GLU A 151 25.31 -14.58 6.98
N LYS A 152 26.41 -14.09 7.54
CA LYS A 152 26.54 -12.68 7.98
C LYS A 152 26.33 -11.71 6.81
N THR A 153 26.98 -11.96 5.68
CA THR A 153 26.85 -11.17 4.46
C THR A 153 25.40 -11.15 3.98
N ARG A 154 24.78 -12.33 3.83
CA ARG A 154 23.38 -12.45 3.41
C ARG A 154 22.43 -11.69 4.35
N ARG A 155 22.59 -11.81 5.67
CA ARG A 155 21.73 -11.13 6.65
C ARG A 155 21.94 -9.62 6.68
N LYS A 156 23.15 -9.12 6.37
CA LYS A 156 23.38 -7.68 6.15
C LYS A 156 22.60 -7.19 4.94
N GLY A 157 22.61 -7.91 3.83
CA GLY A 157 21.81 -7.59 2.66
C GLY A 157 20.31 -7.51 2.97
N GLU A 158 19.78 -8.44 3.78
CA GLU A 158 18.39 -8.39 4.24
C GLU A 158 18.10 -7.14 5.08
N ALA A 159 18.98 -6.78 6.00
CA ALA A 159 18.85 -5.57 6.82
C ALA A 159 18.90 -4.29 5.97
N ARG A 160 19.77 -4.22 4.93
CA ARG A 160 19.80 -3.11 3.97
C ARG A 160 18.49 -2.98 3.21
N MET A 161 17.91 -4.09 2.77
CA MET A 161 16.61 -4.08 2.11
C MET A 161 15.50 -3.55 3.02
N ILE A 162 15.52 -3.88 4.31
CA ILE A 162 14.56 -3.34 5.28
C ILE A 162 14.70 -1.81 5.36
N ILE A 163 15.93 -1.29 5.44
CA ILE A 163 16.17 0.16 5.44
C ILE A 163 15.68 0.78 4.14
N ALA A 164 16.00 0.19 2.98
CA ALA A 164 15.58 0.68 1.67
C ALA A 164 14.05 0.76 1.53
N LEU A 165 13.33 -0.28 1.98
CA LEU A 165 11.88 -0.31 1.98
C LEU A 165 11.27 0.77 2.89
N GLN A 166 11.80 0.95 4.09
CA GLN A 166 11.33 1.98 5.02
C GLN A 166 11.61 3.40 4.49
N MET A 167 12.79 3.61 3.89
CA MET A 167 13.12 4.89 3.23
C MET A 167 12.24 5.16 2.02
N HIS A 168 11.91 4.13 1.22
CA HIS A 168 10.97 4.26 0.11
C HIS A 168 9.56 4.64 0.59
N GLU A 169 9.06 4.02 1.67
CA GLU A 169 7.77 4.40 2.25
C GLU A 169 7.75 5.87 2.67
N MET A 170 8.78 6.35 3.35
CA MET A 170 8.87 7.76 3.72
C MET A 170 8.99 8.68 2.49
N LEU A 171 9.81 8.31 1.51
CA LEU A 171 10.01 9.10 0.29
C LEU A 171 8.69 9.30 -0.47
N ARG A 172 7.92 8.24 -0.68
CA ARG A 172 6.67 8.34 -1.46
C ARG A 172 5.56 9.11 -0.72
N HIS A 173 5.63 9.21 0.62
CA HIS A 173 4.67 9.98 1.41
C HIS A 173 5.09 11.42 1.68
N PHE A 174 6.40 11.68 1.85
CA PHE A 174 6.91 12.98 2.29
C PHE A 174 7.86 13.68 1.31
N GLY A 175 8.35 13.00 0.29
CA GLY A 175 9.50 13.48 -0.47
C GLY A 175 10.82 13.23 0.26
N GLY A 176 11.74 14.19 0.26
CA GLY A 176 12.98 14.10 1.03
C GLY A 176 12.71 14.01 2.53
N VAL A 177 13.53 13.21 3.23
CA VAL A 177 13.44 12.95 4.68
C VAL A 177 14.85 12.91 5.28
N PRO A 178 15.02 12.87 6.60
CA PRO A 178 16.34 12.62 7.21
C PRO A 178 16.92 11.28 6.77
N ILE A 179 18.24 11.24 6.55
CA ILE A 179 19.00 10.02 6.22
C ILE A 179 19.92 9.71 7.39
N LEU A 180 19.71 8.55 8.03
CA LEU A 180 20.58 8.05 9.08
C LEU A 180 21.36 6.85 8.54
N ARG A 181 22.70 6.92 8.65
CA ARG A 181 23.61 5.87 8.16
C ARG A 181 24.14 4.96 9.27
N GLU A 182 23.65 5.17 10.49
CA GLU A 182 23.96 4.36 11.68
C GLU A 182 22.83 4.50 12.70
N TYR A 183 22.82 3.67 13.72
CA TYR A 183 21.86 3.81 14.80
C TYR A 183 22.35 4.82 15.85
N ALA A 184 21.39 5.58 16.40
CA ALA A 184 21.69 6.56 17.43
C ALA A 184 22.09 5.87 18.75
N THR A 185 23.20 6.35 19.32
CA THR A 185 23.65 6.03 20.67
C THR A 185 23.80 7.34 21.47
N PRO A 186 23.86 7.32 22.80
CA PRO A 186 24.10 8.53 23.59
C PRO A 186 25.39 9.29 23.17
N GLU A 187 26.38 8.58 22.63
CA GLU A 187 27.66 9.13 22.23
C GLU A 187 27.61 9.83 20.87
N ASN A 188 26.83 9.32 19.90
CA ASN A 188 26.77 9.86 18.55
C ASN A 188 25.53 10.73 18.27
N ASP A 189 24.49 10.67 19.11
CA ASP A 189 23.21 11.37 18.91
C ASP A 189 23.38 12.89 18.81
N VAL A 190 24.26 13.47 19.59
CA VAL A 190 24.52 14.94 19.58
C VAL A 190 25.13 15.41 18.26
N ALA A 191 25.90 14.55 17.59
CA ALA A 191 26.56 14.86 16.33
C ALA A 191 25.72 14.43 15.11
N ALA A 192 24.66 13.65 15.32
CA ALA A 192 23.83 13.12 14.23
C ALA A 192 23.06 14.25 13.53
N ASP A 193 23.03 14.16 12.20
CA ASP A 193 22.30 15.11 11.36
C ASP A 193 20.89 14.59 11.05
N TYR A 194 19.92 15.09 11.78
CA TYR A 194 18.51 14.78 11.59
C TYR A 194 17.79 15.74 10.63
N SER A 195 18.52 16.65 9.98
CA SER A 195 17.92 17.59 9.03
C SER A 195 17.33 16.88 7.82
N ARG A 196 16.25 17.43 7.29
CA ARG A 196 15.62 16.95 6.07
C ARG A 196 16.59 17.09 4.88
N ARG A 197 16.68 16.03 4.06
CA ARG A 197 17.52 15.95 2.86
C ARG A 197 16.71 16.26 1.61
N THR A 198 17.40 16.45 0.50
CA THR A 198 16.76 16.57 -0.81
C THR A 198 16.11 15.24 -1.23
N LEU A 199 15.14 15.33 -2.13
CA LEU A 199 14.55 14.16 -2.78
C LEU A 199 15.62 13.29 -3.45
N GLN A 200 16.57 13.92 -4.17
CA GLN A 200 17.64 13.21 -4.88
C GLN A 200 18.55 12.45 -3.90
N GLU A 201 18.99 13.08 -2.80
CA GLU A 201 19.82 12.40 -1.80
C GLU A 201 19.11 11.16 -1.22
N CYS A 202 17.79 11.22 -1.01
CA CYS A 202 17.02 10.07 -0.52
C CYS A 202 16.93 8.97 -1.58
N VAL A 203 16.74 9.32 -2.85
CA VAL A 203 16.76 8.36 -3.97
C VAL A 203 18.12 7.68 -4.06
N ASP A 204 19.20 8.46 -4.08
CA ASP A 204 20.58 7.93 -4.17
C ASP A 204 20.88 6.97 -3.02
N PHE A 205 20.44 7.29 -1.81
CA PHE A 205 20.60 6.42 -0.65
C PHE A 205 19.83 5.10 -0.77
N ILE A 206 18.60 5.13 -1.29
CA ILE A 206 17.83 3.90 -1.55
C ILE A 206 18.52 3.07 -2.63
N MET A 207 19.01 3.69 -3.72
CA MET A 207 19.75 3.00 -4.79
C MET A 207 21.01 2.32 -4.25
N GLU A 208 21.81 3.03 -3.45
CA GLU A 208 23.01 2.50 -2.78
C GLU A 208 22.68 1.24 -1.96
N LEU A 209 21.66 1.31 -1.10
CA LEU A 209 21.22 0.17 -0.28
C LEU A 209 20.75 -1.01 -1.12
N CYS A 210 20.03 -0.76 -2.21
CA CYS A 210 19.57 -1.81 -3.12
C CYS A 210 20.74 -2.46 -3.87
N ASP A 211 21.73 -1.68 -4.32
CA ASP A 211 22.90 -2.21 -5.03
C ASP A 211 23.77 -3.08 -4.12
N GLU A 212 24.02 -2.62 -2.89
CA GLU A 212 24.71 -3.42 -1.88
C GLU A 212 23.94 -4.70 -1.55
N ALA A 213 22.63 -4.60 -1.33
CA ALA A 213 21.79 -5.75 -1.03
C ALA A 213 21.73 -6.75 -2.20
N ALA A 214 21.64 -6.28 -3.44
CA ALA A 214 21.64 -7.15 -4.62
C ALA A 214 22.96 -7.94 -4.77
N ALA A 215 24.09 -7.38 -4.33
CA ALA A 215 25.38 -8.06 -4.33
C ALA A 215 25.53 -9.09 -3.19
N GLU A 216 24.78 -8.94 -2.10
CA GLU A 216 24.87 -9.77 -0.89
C GLU A 216 23.81 -10.87 -0.82
N LEU A 217 22.71 -10.74 -1.56
CA LEU A 217 21.54 -11.60 -1.48
C LEU A 217 21.50 -12.62 -2.64
N PRO A 218 20.92 -13.81 -2.42
CA PRO A 218 20.60 -14.73 -3.50
C PRO A 218 19.41 -14.20 -4.33
N TRP A 219 19.32 -14.67 -5.59
CA TRP A 219 18.19 -14.31 -6.46
C TRP A 219 16.84 -14.83 -5.95
N THR A 220 16.83 -16.05 -5.42
CA THR A 220 15.69 -16.70 -4.77
C THR A 220 16.11 -17.28 -3.43
N VAL A 221 15.14 -17.64 -2.61
CA VAL A 221 15.36 -18.30 -1.31
C VAL A 221 14.71 -19.68 -1.30
N SER A 222 15.15 -20.55 -0.37
CA SER A 222 14.52 -21.83 -0.14
C SER A 222 13.10 -21.65 0.44
N GLU A 223 12.28 -22.70 0.37
CA GLU A 223 10.95 -22.69 0.98
C GLU A 223 10.98 -22.39 2.49
N ALA A 224 12.00 -22.90 3.19
CA ALA A 224 12.19 -22.62 4.62
C ALA A 224 12.48 -21.15 4.93
N ASP A 225 13.07 -20.43 3.97
CA ASP A 225 13.37 -19.00 4.04
C ASP A 225 12.33 -18.11 3.31
N ASN A 226 11.20 -18.69 2.88
CA ASN A 226 10.19 -17.95 2.12
C ASN A 226 9.71 -16.71 2.87
N GLY A 227 9.79 -15.58 2.20
CA GLY A 227 9.48 -14.25 2.73
C GLY A 227 10.72 -13.43 3.16
N ARG A 228 11.92 -14.00 3.10
CA ARG A 228 13.16 -13.24 3.28
C ARG A 228 13.50 -12.44 2.02
N MET A 229 14.25 -11.35 2.19
CA MET A 229 14.67 -10.47 1.10
C MET A 229 15.63 -11.18 0.14
N THR A 230 15.54 -10.79 -1.13
CA THR A 230 16.27 -11.36 -2.26
C THR A 230 16.91 -10.27 -3.12
N ALA A 231 17.90 -10.62 -3.93
CA ALA A 231 18.45 -9.72 -4.94
C ALA A 231 17.38 -9.28 -5.96
N ALA A 232 16.45 -10.17 -6.31
CA ALA A 232 15.28 -9.83 -7.14
C ALA A 232 14.43 -8.73 -6.51
N GLY A 233 14.21 -8.80 -5.18
CA GLY A 233 13.53 -7.75 -4.42
C GLY A 233 14.23 -6.40 -4.50
N ALA A 234 15.56 -6.40 -4.45
CA ALA A 234 16.35 -5.18 -4.56
C ALA A 234 16.20 -4.52 -5.94
N LEU A 235 16.32 -5.28 -7.03
CA LEU A 235 16.14 -4.75 -8.38
C LEU A 235 14.70 -4.29 -8.63
N ALA A 236 13.71 -5.03 -8.14
CA ALA A 236 12.31 -4.63 -8.26
C ALA A 236 11.99 -3.32 -7.51
N LEU A 237 12.56 -3.14 -6.31
CA LEU A 237 12.41 -1.88 -5.57
C LEU A 237 13.05 -0.71 -6.30
N LYS A 238 14.24 -0.89 -6.91
CA LYS A 238 14.87 0.14 -7.76
C LYS A 238 13.92 0.60 -8.86
N ALA A 239 13.32 -0.33 -9.62
CA ALA A 239 12.39 0.01 -10.70
C ALA A 239 11.19 0.82 -10.17
N ARG A 240 10.59 0.42 -9.04
CA ARG A 240 9.47 1.15 -8.43
C ARG A 240 9.84 2.56 -7.97
N VAL A 241 11.00 2.74 -7.33
CA VAL A 241 11.48 4.05 -6.89
C VAL A 241 11.73 4.97 -8.08
N LEU A 242 12.42 4.46 -9.12
CA LEU A 242 12.71 5.22 -10.34
C LEU A 242 11.42 5.61 -11.08
N GLN A 243 10.43 4.70 -11.18
CA GLN A 243 9.11 5.04 -11.73
C GLN A 243 8.45 6.20 -10.98
N LEU A 244 8.44 6.13 -9.65
CA LEU A 244 7.82 7.18 -8.83
C LEU A 244 8.42 8.55 -9.11
N ILE A 245 9.75 8.64 -9.18
CA ILE A 245 10.44 9.90 -9.39
C ILE A 245 10.48 10.36 -10.86
N ALA A 246 10.22 9.48 -11.82
CA ALA A 246 10.10 9.82 -13.23
C ALA A 246 8.76 10.49 -13.57
N ARG A 247 7.76 10.32 -12.73
CA ARG A 247 6.40 10.85 -12.93
C ARG A 247 6.31 12.37 -12.69
N PRO A 248 5.29 13.04 -13.26
CA PRO A 248 5.10 14.50 -13.23
C PRO A 248 5.14 15.17 -11.86
N LEU A 249 4.84 14.47 -10.77
CA LEU A 249 4.90 15.05 -9.42
C LEU A 249 6.32 15.54 -9.07
N PHE A 250 7.35 14.79 -9.46
CA PHE A 250 8.74 15.04 -9.10
C PHE A 250 9.62 15.43 -10.29
N ASN A 251 9.27 14.94 -11.51
CA ASN A 251 10.00 15.15 -12.75
C ASN A 251 9.28 16.15 -13.64
N ALA A 252 9.37 17.42 -13.30
CA ALA A 252 8.74 18.53 -14.02
C ALA A 252 9.69 19.75 -14.05
N SER A 253 9.45 20.67 -14.98
CA SER A 253 10.22 21.93 -15.08
C SER A 253 10.06 22.85 -13.87
N GLU A 254 8.96 22.66 -13.11
CA GLU A 254 8.64 23.42 -11.91
C GLU A 254 8.12 22.49 -10.81
N PRO A 255 8.31 22.83 -9.52
CA PRO A 255 7.75 22.06 -8.42
C PRO A 255 6.22 22.11 -8.44
N TYR A 256 5.57 21.05 -7.93
CA TYR A 256 4.10 20.98 -7.89
C TYR A 256 3.46 22.09 -7.04
N MET A 257 4.23 22.69 -6.16
CA MET A 257 3.81 23.78 -5.26
C MET A 257 5.04 24.51 -4.71
N GLU A 258 4.90 25.81 -4.38
CA GLU A 258 5.96 26.59 -3.76
C GLU A 258 6.39 25.98 -2.41
N ALA A 259 7.69 25.86 -2.21
CA ALA A 259 8.25 25.27 -0.99
C ALA A 259 7.93 26.12 0.25
N GLN A 260 7.71 25.45 1.38
CA GLN A 260 7.54 26.12 2.67
C GLN A 260 8.86 26.74 3.14
N LYS A 261 8.78 27.93 3.71
CA LYS A 261 9.92 28.53 4.40
C LYS A 261 10.14 27.78 5.73
N PRO A 262 11.42 27.54 6.10
CA PRO A 262 11.70 26.99 7.41
C PRO A 262 11.10 27.83 8.53
N SER A 263 10.56 27.19 9.57
CA SER A 263 10.19 27.90 10.79
C SER A 263 11.43 28.51 11.47
N VAL A 264 11.22 29.50 12.33
CA VAL A 264 12.32 30.18 13.03
C VAL A 264 13.19 29.18 13.79
N SER A 265 12.61 28.16 14.40
CA SER A 265 13.32 27.11 15.12
C SER A 265 14.18 26.21 14.22
N ASN A 266 13.78 26.03 12.95
CA ASN A 266 14.49 25.17 12.00
C ASN A 266 15.51 25.91 11.13
N GLN A 267 15.40 27.23 10.99
CA GLN A 267 16.16 28.02 10.01
C GLN A 267 17.68 27.80 10.09
N ALA A 268 18.25 27.67 11.29
CA ALA A 268 19.68 27.46 11.49
C ALA A 268 20.12 26.01 11.19
N SER A 269 19.20 25.05 11.23
CA SER A 269 19.48 23.62 11.07
C SER A 269 19.21 23.11 9.65
N VAL A 270 18.56 23.90 8.80
CA VAL A 270 18.28 23.52 7.40
C VAL A 270 19.56 23.64 6.57
N LYS A 271 19.94 22.53 5.90
CA LYS A 271 21.19 22.43 5.15
C LYS A 271 21.02 22.45 3.64
N VAL A 272 19.80 22.29 3.16
CA VAL A 272 19.48 22.22 1.74
C VAL A 272 18.33 23.18 1.40
N ASP A 273 18.25 23.65 0.15
CA ASP A 273 17.12 24.49 -0.28
C ASP A 273 15.82 23.66 -0.21
N PRO A 274 14.80 24.13 0.52
CA PRO A 274 13.55 23.39 0.72
C PRO A 274 12.82 22.96 -0.57
N LYS A 275 12.99 23.67 -1.67
CA LYS A 275 12.36 23.32 -2.95
C LYS A 275 12.81 21.94 -3.46
N TYR A 276 14.07 21.54 -3.21
CA TYR A 276 14.61 20.25 -3.62
C TYR A 276 14.22 19.09 -2.70
N MET A 277 13.51 19.36 -1.61
CA MET A 277 12.95 18.33 -0.76
C MET A 277 11.75 17.59 -1.39
N THR A 278 11.10 18.22 -2.38
CA THR A 278 9.92 17.68 -3.07
C THR A 278 9.96 17.81 -4.59
N TRP A 279 11.11 18.17 -5.14
CA TRP A 279 11.30 18.38 -6.58
C TRP A 279 12.75 18.06 -6.97
N LEU A 280 12.94 17.50 -8.16
CA LEU A 280 14.26 17.09 -8.66
C LEU A 280 15.05 18.21 -9.38
N GLY A 281 14.48 19.41 -9.46
CA GLY A 281 15.15 20.59 -10.02
C GLY A 281 14.79 20.91 -11.47
N ASP A 282 14.39 19.91 -12.23
CA ASP A 282 14.03 20.05 -13.66
C ASP A 282 13.25 18.82 -14.15
N TYR A 283 12.76 18.91 -15.38
CA TYR A 283 12.34 17.73 -16.14
C TYR A 283 13.53 17.11 -16.87
N GLN A 284 13.69 15.81 -16.75
CA GLN A 284 14.65 15.02 -17.51
C GLN A 284 14.03 13.74 -18.05
N GLU A 285 14.08 13.57 -19.39
CA GLU A 285 13.62 12.35 -20.06
C GLU A 285 14.42 11.11 -19.63
N ASN A 286 15.69 11.30 -19.28
CA ASN A 286 16.57 10.23 -18.82
C ASN A 286 15.99 9.44 -17.64
N ARG A 287 15.20 10.08 -16.76
CA ARG A 287 14.58 9.40 -15.62
C ARG A 287 13.65 8.27 -16.07
N TRP A 288 12.97 8.40 -17.20
CA TRP A 288 12.21 7.31 -17.80
C TRP A 288 13.12 6.23 -18.44
N GLN A 289 14.26 6.61 -19.01
CA GLN A 289 15.25 5.65 -19.50
C GLN A 289 15.87 4.84 -18.36
N ASP A 290 16.06 5.45 -17.18
CA ASP A 290 16.53 4.76 -15.99
C ASP A 290 15.52 3.72 -15.49
N VAL A 291 14.20 4.01 -15.58
CA VAL A 291 13.14 3.04 -15.30
C VAL A 291 13.20 1.85 -16.27
N ILE A 292 13.30 2.15 -17.58
CA ILE A 292 13.43 1.12 -18.63
C ILE A 292 14.61 0.20 -18.30
N LYS A 293 15.78 0.79 -18.06
CA LYS A 293 16.98 0.03 -17.73
C LYS A 293 16.83 -0.83 -16.48
N ALA A 294 16.22 -0.31 -15.42
CA ALA A 294 16.02 -1.06 -14.18
C ALA A 294 15.11 -2.28 -14.40
N CYS A 295 14.06 -2.14 -15.22
CA CYS A 295 13.21 -3.27 -15.60
C CYS A 295 13.96 -4.29 -16.45
N GLU A 296 14.72 -3.84 -17.44
CA GLU A 296 15.53 -4.71 -18.32
C GLU A 296 16.60 -5.46 -17.51
N ASP A 297 17.27 -4.81 -16.57
CA ASP A 297 18.23 -5.44 -15.67
C ASP A 297 17.57 -6.54 -14.80
N PHE A 298 16.35 -6.29 -14.30
CA PHE A 298 15.59 -7.31 -13.59
C PHE A 298 15.24 -8.49 -14.50
N PHE A 299 14.68 -8.24 -15.68
CA PHE A 299 14.25 -9.31 -16.59
C PHE A 299 15.42 -10.15 -17.08
N ALA A 300 16.56 -9.53 -17.40
CA ALA A 300 17.79 -10.24 -17.79
C ALA A 300 18.26 -11.17 -16.66
N LYS A 301 18.33 -10.65 -15.41
CA LYS A 301 18.70 -11.45 -14.24
C LYS A 301 17.72 -12.56 -13.92
N ASN A 302 16.42 -12.29 -14.08
CA ASN A 302 15.39 -13.30 -13.91
C ASN A 302 15.54 -14.43 -14.92
N GLN A 303 15.84 -14.11 -16.18
CA GLN A 303 16.11 -15.09 -17.23
C GLN A 303 17.38 -15.89 -16.96
N GLU A 304 18.48 -15.24 -16.53
CA GLU A 304 19.74 -15.90 -16.17
C GLU A 304 19.53 -16.94 -15.05
N ASN A 305 18.56 -16.72 -14.15
CA ASN A 305 18.21 -17.61 -13.05
C ASN A 305 17.06 -18.58 -13.38
N GLY A 306 16.66 -18.71 -14.63
CA GLY A 306 15.63 -19.68 -15.07
C GLY A 306 14.18 -19.19 -14.91
N ASN A 307 13.94 -17.87 -14.86
CA ASN A 307 12.64 -17.22 -14.74
C ASN A 307 11.81 -17.68 -13.52
N PRO A 308 12.36 -17.67 -12.31
CA PRO A 308 11.58 -18.07 -11.13
C PRO A 308 10.41 -17.12 -10.84
N TYR A 309 10.50 -15.86 -11.25
CA TYR A 309 9.41 -14.88 -11.12
C TYR A 309 8.67 -14.72 -12.45
N HIS A 310 7.41 -15.12 -12.47
CA HIS A 310 6.56 -15.05 -13.66
C HIS A 310 5.08 -15.02 -13.26
N LEU A 311 4.20 -14.64 -14.20
CA LEU A 311 2.75 -14.71 -13.99
C LEU A 311 2.28 -16.16 -13.87
N VAL A 312 1.40 -16.41 -12.94
CA VAL A 312 0.63 -17.65 -12.88
C VAL A 312 -0.39 -17.62 -14.02
N LEU A 313 -0.27 -18.58 -14.94
CA LEU A 313 -1.20 -18.72 -16.06
C LEU A 313 -2.38 -19.61 -15.65
N PRO A 314 -3.56 -19.44 -16.25
CA PRO A 314 -4.72 -20.26 -15.97
C PRO A 314 -4.49 -21.71 -16.41
N GLU A 315 -4.97 -22.66 -15.62
CA GLU A 315 -4.94 -24.08 -15.99
C GLU A 315 -6.00 -24.41 -17.05
N THR A 316 -7.11 -23.67 -17.03
CA THR A 316 -8.20 -23.76 -18.02
C THR A 316 -8.52 -22.35 -18.53
N GLU A 317 -8.79 -22.24 -19.84
CA GLU A 317 -9.17 -20.97 -20.48
C GLU A 317 -10.67 -20.69 -20.32
N ASP A 318 -11.11 -20.60 -19.06
CA ASP A 318 -12.47 -20.28 -18.67
C ASP A 318 -12.49 -19.33 -17.45
N ALA A 319 -13.66 -18.87 -17.07
CA ALA A 319 -13.82 -17.90 -15.99
C ALA A 319 -13.22 -18.38 -14.64
N GLU A 320 -13.34 -19.67 -14.30
CA GLU A 320 -12.80 -20.22 -13.06
C GLU A 320 -11.28 -20.33 -13.12
N GLY A 321 -10.70 -20.76 -14.25
CA GLY A 321 -9.24 -20.81 -14.45
C GLY A 321 -8.61 -19.42 -14.38
N TYR A 322 -9.21 -18.42 -15.01
CA TYR A 322 -8.75 -17.02 -14.95
C TYR A 322 -8.82 -16.45 -13.52
N ARG A 323 -9.92 -16.71 -12.81
CA ARG A 323 -10.10 -16.29 -11.40
C ARG A 323 -9.05 -16.95 -10.50
N ALA A 324 -8.84 -18.27 -10.64
CA ALA A 324 -7.86 -19.02 -9.87
C ALA A 324 -6.44 -18.51 -10.10
N ALA A 325 -6.04 -18.29 -11.36
CA ALA A 325 -4.73 -17.75 -11.70
C ALA A 325 -4.48 -16.39 -11.05
N PHE A 326 -5.46 -15.49 -11.06
CA PHE A 326 -5.34 -14.19 -10.42
C PHE A 326 -5.24 -14.30 -8.90
N SER A 327 -6.05 -15.12 -8.26
CA SER A 327 -6.10 -15.21 -6.79
C SER A 327 -4.83 -15.76 -6.15
N CYS A 328 -3.97 -16.47 -6.91
CA CYS A 328 -2.69 -17.00 -6.44
C CYS A 328 -1.78 -15.92 -5.85
N CYS A 329 -1.89 -14.65 -6.29
CA CYS A 329 -1.02 -13.58 -5.79
C CYS A 329 -1.21 -13.26 -4.30
N TYR A 330 -2.35 -13.58 -3.70
CA TYR A 330 -2.60 -13.39 -2.27
C TYR A 330 -2.95 -14.69 -1.54
N ALA A 331 -3.38 -15.69 -2.29
CA ALA A 331 -3.80 -16.98 -1.75
C ALA A 331 -2.61 -17.90 -1.47
N ASP A 332 -1.62 -17.93 -2.35
CA ASP A 332 -0.47 -18.81 -2.26
C ASP A 332 0.81 -18.03 -1.91
N ARG A 333 1.37 -18.34 -0.72
CA ARG A 333 2.63 -17.72 -0.28
C ARG A 333 3.82 -18.11 -1.17
N THR A 334 3.75 -19.22 -1.88
CA THR A 334 4.80 -19.71 -2.78
C THR A 334 4.59 -19.28 -4.22
N SER A 335 3.59 -18.45 -4.49
CA SER A 335 3.30 -17.94 -5.83
C SER A 335 4.55 -17.32 -6.48
N PRO A 336 4.89 -17.73 -7.72
CA PRO A 336 6.02 -17.18 -8.45
C PRO A 336 5.80 -15.70 -8.84
N GLU A 337 4.61 -15.15 -8.61
CA GLU A 337 4.36 -13.73 -8.83
C GLU A 337 4.97 -12.84 -7.74
N ILE A 338 5.17 -13.33 -6.52
CA ILE A 338 5.54 -12.50 -5.37
C ILE A 338 7.06 -12.35 -5.30
N ILE A 339 7.55 -11.12 -5.40
CA ILE A 339 8.97 -10.79 -5.33
C ILE A 339 9.36 -10.33 -3.92
N ILE A 340 8.53 -9.49 -3.29
CA ILE A 340 8.73 -9.03 -1.91
C ILE A 340 7.48 -9.32 -1.08
N HIS A 341 7.65 -10.07 0.00
CA HIS A 341 6.62 -10.30 1.00
C HIS A 341 6.80 -9.34 2.17
N THR A 342 5.74 -8.68 2.62
CA THR A 342 5.79 -7.82 3.81
C THR A 342 4.83 -8.21 4.91
N GLY A 343 3.88 -9.07 4.64
CA GLY A 343 2.94 -9.45 5.65
C GLY A 343 2.21 -10.76 5.36
N ARG A 344 1.73 -11.35 6.44
CA ARG A 344 0.86 -12.51 6.42
C ARG A 344 -0.15 -12.35 7.53
N ALA A 345 -1.43 -12.38 7.20
CA ALA A 345 -2.49 -12.37 8.18
C ALA A 345 -3.21 -13.72 8.19
N ILE A 346 -3.48 -14.25 9.37
CA ILE A 346 -4.39 -15.37 9.56
C ILE A 346 -5.69 -14.78 10.09
N PRO A 347 -6.76 -14.72 9.30
CA PRO A 347 -8.03 -14.22 9.77
C PRO A 347 -8.56 -15.16 10.86
N THR A 348 -8.68 -14.62 12.05
CA THR A 348 -9.39 -15.29 13.15
C THR A 348 -10.66 -14.53 13.45
N TYR A 349 -11.60 -15.17 14.11
CA TYR A 349 -12.89 -14.58 14.47
C TYR A 349 -12.81 -13.17 15.10
N TYR A 350 -11.76 -12.90 15.88
CA TYR A 350 -11.57 -11.64 16.59
C TYR A 350 -10.61 -10.67 15.91
N ASN A 351 -9.74 -11.15 15.03
CA ASN A 351 -8.62 -10.40 14.45
C ASN A 351 -8.74 -10.23 12.95
N THR A 352 -9.95 -10.04 12.44
CA THR A 352 -10.09 -9.96 11.01
C THR A 352 -10.18 -8.52 10.56
N TYR A 353 -9.22 -8.09 9.74
CA TYR A 353 -9.46 -7.01 8.80
C TYR A 353 -10.78 -7.24 8.04
N HIS A 354 -11.21 -8.47 7.83
CA HIS A 354 -12.51 -8.86 7.31
C HIS A 354 -13.68 -8.28 8.11
N ARG A 355 -13.58 -8.25 9.43
CA ARG A 355 -14.65 -7.81 10.30
C ARG A 355 -14.88 -6.29 10.26
N MET A 356 -13.78 -5.53 10.20
CA MET A 356 -13.87 -4.07 10.31
C MET A 356 -14.07 -3.41 8.95
N TYR A 357 -13.39 -3.92 7.94
CA TYR A 357 -13.26 -3.25 6.67
C TYR A 357 -14.08 -3.91 5.55
N PHE A 358 -14.07 -5.23 5.49
CA PHE A 358 -14.66 -5.98 4.37
C PHE A 358 -16.13 -6.31 4.50
N GLY A 359 -16.81 -5.94 5.56
CA GLY A 359 -18.26 -6.04 5.67
C GLY A 359 -18.85 -7.44 5.68
N LEU A 360 -18.03 -8.47 5.74
CA LEU A 360 -18.51 -9.84 5.69
C LEU A 360 -19.25 -10.22 6.96
N THR A 361 -20.45 -10.76 6.81
CA THR A 361 -21.15 -11.38 7.90
C THR A 361 -20.54 -12.74 8.19
N ASP A 362 -20.03 -12.91 9.38
CA ASP A 362 -19.66 -14.23 9.85
C ASP A 362 -20.93 -15.01 10.24
N GLN A 363 -20.96 -16.27 9.84
CA GLN A 363 -22.07 -17.14 10.17
C GLN A 363 -22.23 -17.31 11.67
N GLY A 364 -23.43 -17.11 12.15
CA GLY A 364 -23.82 -17.34 13.54
C GLY A 364 -23.44 -16.26 14.52
N GLN A 365 -22.71 -15.24 14.11
CA GLN A 365 -22.38 -14.10 14.96
C GLN A 365 -22.97 -12.81 14.41
N ALA A 366 -24.27 -12.81 14.39
CA ALA A 366 -25.14 -11.69 14.07
C ALA A 366 -24.43 -10.38 13.69
N GLY A 367 -24.23 -10.16 12.41
CA GLY A 367 -24.00 -8.84 11.87
C GLY A 367 -22.76 -8.09 12.34
N ARG A 368 -21.64 -8.76 12.62
CA ARG A 368 -20.44 -8.10 13.13
C ARG A 368 -19.36 -7.78 12.10
N GLY A 369 -19.62 -7.92 10.81
CA GLY A 369 -18.85 -7.20 9.80
C GLY A 369 -19.29 -5.72 9.81
N TYR A 370 -18.34 -4.78 9.84
CA TYR A 370 -18.69 -3.37 9.92
C TYR A 370 -18.79 -2.70 8.54
N GLY A 371 -18.28 -3.35 7.47
CA GLY A 371 -18.43 -2.89 6.09
C GLY A 371 -17.88 -1.49 5.84
N GLY A 372 -16.77 -1.15 6.48
CA GLY A 372 -16.26 0.20 6.41
C GLY A 372 -15.73 0.61 5.03
N GLY A 373 -15.25 -0.35 4.23
CA GLY A 373 -14.72 -0.10 2.89
C GLY A 373 -15.71 -0.52 1.82
N CYS A 374 -16.47 0.41 1.27
CA CYS A 374 -17.40 0.17 0.18
C CYS A 374 -16.75 0.54 -1.16
N VAL A 375 -16.79 -0.36 -2.13
CA VAL A 375 -16.24 -0.13 -3.46
C VAL A 375 -17.15 0.80 -4.26
N THR A 376 -16.60 1.73 -5.02
CA THR A 376 -17.38 2.69 -5.81
C THR A 376 -17.85 2.06 -7.13
N LEU A 377 -18.99 2.51 -7.64
CA LEU A 377 -19.43 2.14 -8.99
C LEU A 377 -18.43 2.64 -10.04
N ASN A 378 -17.80 3.81 -9.81
CA ASN A 378 -16.76 4.36 -10.67
C ASN A 378 -15.62 3.36 -10.91
N PHE A 379 -15.20 2.67 -9.85
CA PHE A 379 -14.17 1.65 -9.98
C PHE A 379 -14.68 0.34 -10.58
N VAL A 380 -15.90 -0.08 -10.24
CA VAL A 380 -16.54 -1.26 -10.86
C VAL A 380 -16.64 -1.11 -12.38
N ASP A 381 -16.99 0.07 -12.88
CA ASP A 381 -17.06 0.37 -14.32
C ASP A 381 -15.67 0.39 -15.02
N LYS A 382 -14.56 0.45 -14.29
CA LYS A 382 -13.22 0.28 -14.88
C LYS A 382 -12.92 -1.17 -15.30
N PHE A 383 -13.62 -2.16 -14.74
CA PHE A 383 -13.51 -3.54 -15.20
C PHE A 383 -14.25 -3.70 -16.53
N GLN A 384 -13.52 -3.93 -17.59
CA GLN A 384 -14.03 -4.05 -18.95
C GLN A 384 -14.97 -5.26 -19.10
N ASN A 385 -15.74 -5.31 -20.16
CA ASN A 385 -16.39 -6.54 -20.61
C ASN A 385 -15.31 -7.56 -21.06
N ALA A 386 -15.63 -8.85 -21.04
CA ALA A 386 -14.72 -9.92 -21.42
C ALA A 386 -14.20 -9.79 -22.87
N ASP A 387 -14.91 -9.07 -23.73
CA ASP A 387 -14.48 -8.74 -25.08
C ASP A 387 -13.58 -7.49 -25.19
N GLY A 388 -13.19 -6.90 -24.05
CA GLY A 388 -12.34 -5.72 -23.96
C GLY A 388 -13.05 -4.39 -24.18
N THR A 389 -14.36 -4.38 -24.39
CA THR A 389 -15.14 -3.14 -24.52
C THR A 389 -15.41 -2.50 -23.16
N ALA A 390 -15.71 -1.19 -23.16
CA ALA A 390 -16.02 -0.45 -21.94
C ALA A 390 -17.20 -1.06 -21.19
N SER A 391 -17.06 -1.20 -19.88
CA SER A 391 -18.19 -1.41 -18.98
C SER A 391 -18.91 -0.08 -18.78
N ASP A 392 -20.24 -0.11 -18.79
CA ASP A 392 -21.06 1.08 -18.57
C ASP A 392 -22.38 0.64 -17.91
N TYR A 393 -22.42 0.76 -16.60
CA TYR A 393 -23.60 0.43 -15.80
C TYR A 393 -24.84 1.23 -16.24
N ARG A 394 -24.69 2.55 -16.50
CA ARG A 394 -25.81 3.44 -16.88
C ARG A 394 -26.41 3.02 -18.22
N LYS A 395 -25.57 2.70 -19.19
CA LYS A 395 -25.98 2.22 -20.50
C LYS A 395 -26.71 0.88 -20.40
N TRP A 396 -26.23 -0.02 -19.51
CA TRP A 396 -26.92 -1.29 -19.28
C TRP A 396 -28.34 -1.07 -18.78
N ILE A 397 -28.54 -0.22 -17.75
CA ILE A 397 -29.88 0.12 -17.19
C ILE A 397 -30.77 0.75 -18.26
N GLN A 398 -30.26 1.68 -19.04
CA GLN A 398 -31.02 2.33 -20.13
C GLN A 398 -31.49 1.32 -21.20
N THR A 399 -30.69 0.30 -21.48
CA THR A 399 -30.96 -0.69 -22.53
C THR A 399 -31.89 -1.82 -22.04
N ASN A 400 -31.66 -2.29 -20.83
CA ASN A 400 -32.28 -3.52 -20.30
C ASN A 400 -33.35 -3.26 -19.21
N GLY A 401 -33.41 -2.01 -18.71
CA GLY A 401 -34.24 -1.68 -17.54
C GLY A 401 -33.55 -2.07 -16.22
N HIS A 402 -34.29 -1.94 -15.13
CA HIS A 402 -33.76 -2.11 -13.78
C HIS A 402 -33.67 -3.57 -13.30
N ASN A 403 -34.32 -4.51 -13.95
CA ASN A 403 -34.37 -5.89 -13.48
C ASN A 403 -33.37 -6.79 -14.22
N GLY A 404 -32.66 -7.61 -13.47
CA GLY A 404 -31.71 -8.60 -14.01
C GLY A 404 -31.83 -9.94 -13.30
N THR A 405 -31.35 -10.99 -13.94
CA THR A 405 -31.22 -12.36 -13.41
C THR A 405 -29.74 -12.64 -13.11
N LEU A 406 -29.45 -13.81 -12.54
CA LEU A 406 -28.06 -14.24 -12.35
C LEU A 406 -27.28 -14.32 -13.67
N GLU A 407 -27.95 -14.70 -14.77
CA GLU A 407 -27.34 -14.89 -16.09
C GLU A 407 -27.30 -13.60 -16.92
N ASN A 408 -28.16 -12.63 -16.63
CA ASN A 408 -28.24 -11.35 -17.34
C ASN A 408 -28.45 -10.20 -16.36
N ASN A 409 -27.37 -9.57 -15.96
CA ASN A 409 -27.34 -8.42 -15.07
C ASN A 409 -26.17 -7.47 -15.48
N PRO A 410 -26.06 -6.27 -14.89
CA PRO A 410 -25.04 -5.29 -15.29
C PRO A 410 -23.60 -5.78 -15.16
N PHE A 411 -23.38 -6.82 -14.39
CA PHE A 411 -22.04 -7.33 -14.04
C PHE A 411 -21.72 -8.67 -14.70
N THR A 412 -22.60 -9.22 -15.55
CA THR A 412 -22.35 -10.46 -16.26
C THR A 412 -21.33 -10.26 -17.38
N GLY A 413 -20.41 -11.23 -17.57
CA GLY A 413 -19.45 -11.24 -18.68
C GLY A 413 -18.41 -10.13 -18.60
N LYS A 414 -17.94 -9.81 -17.41
CA LYS A 414 -16.87 -8.84 -17.17
C LYS A 414 -15.49 -9.51 -17.07
N ASP A 415 -14.46 -8.68 -17.00
CA ASP A 415 -13.11 -9.06 -16.61
C ASP A 415 -13.17 -9.99 -15.37
N PRO A 416 -12.61 -11.21 -15.41
CA PRO A 416 -12.66 -12.16 -14.30
C PRO A 416 -12.13 -11.63 -12.97
N ARG A 417 -11.22 -10.65 -12.99
CA ARG A 417 -10.68 -10.01 -11.79
C ARG A 417 -11.75 -9.27 -10.99
N LEU A 418 -12.81 -8.77 -11.64
CA LEU A 418 -13.94 -8.14 -10.95
C LEU A 418 -14.47 -9.04 -9.85
N TYR A 419 -14.72 -10.30 -10.18
CA TYR A 419 -15.35 -11.26 -9.27
C TYR A 419 -14.41 -11.80 -8.16
N GLU A 420 -13.10 -11.68 -8.34
CA GLU A 420 -12.12 -12.03 -7.31
C GLU A 420 -11.74 -10.85 -6.39
N THR A 421 -12.02 -9.64 -6.83
CA THR A 421 -11.66 -8.44 -6.08
C THR A 421 -12.84 -7.80 -5.37
N ILE A 422 -14.03 -7.89 -5.95
CA ILE A 422 -15.24 -7.22 -5.49
C ILE A 422 -16.36 -8.26 -5.35
N LEU A 423 -17.05 -8.26 -4.24
CA LEU A 423 -18.20 -9.13 -4.06
C LEU A 423 -19.41 -8.53 -4.78
N ILE A 424 -19.90 -9.26 -5.77
CA ILE A 424 -21.03 -8.89 -6.63
C ILE A 424 -22.26 -9.67 -6.21
N ALA A 425 -23.43 -9.01 -6.23
CA ALA A 425 -24.70 -9.65 -5.93
C ALA A 425 -24.95 -10.85 -6.85
N GLY A 426 -25.22 -12.00 -6.25
CA GLY A 426 -25.48 -13.23 -6.99
C GLY A 426 -24.23 -14.01 -7.41
N ASP A 427 -23.02 -13.49 -7.24
CA ASP A 427 -21.82 -14.28 -7.47
C ASP A 427 -21.59 -15.29 -6.33
N ARG A 428 -20.82 -16.32 -6.61
CA ARG A 428 -20.45 -17.34 -5.61
C ARG A 428 -19.81 -16.70 -4.38
N TYR A 429 -20.32 -17.04 -3.22
CA TYR A 429 -19.76 -16.65 -1.94
C TYR A 429 -19.90 -17.82 -0.95
N ARG A 430 -18.77 -18.42 -0.56
CA ARG A 430 -18.73 -19.60 0.30
C ARG A 430 -19.48 -20.78 -0.37
N THR A 431 -20.53 -21.29 0.27
CA THR A 431 -21.37 -22.40 -0.24
C THR A 431 -22.68 -21.91 -0.87
N ARG A 432 -22.85 -20.61 -1.05
CA ARG A 432 -24.06 -19.95 -1.56
C ARG A 432 -23.71 -18.76 -2.47
N VAL A 433 -24.70 -18.02 -2.91
CA VAL A 433 -24.51 -16.74 -3.59
C VAL A 433 -24.46 -15.58 -2.58
N ALA A 434 -23.77 -14.49 -2.98
CA ALA A 434 -23.68 -13.26 -2.22
C ALA A 434 -25.01 -12.50 -2.24
N GLU A 435 -25.55 -12.21 -1.05
CA GLU A 435 -26.80 -11.50 -0.86
C GLU A 435 -26.56 -10.00 -0.63
N MET A 436 -26.07 -9.32 -1.68
CA MET A 436 -25.71 -7.89 -1.63
C MET A 436 -26.91 -6.95 -1.75
N TRP A 437 -28.13 -7.47 -1.86
CA TRP A 437 -29.35 -6.66 -1.91
C TRP A 437 -29.77 -6.19 -0.53
N VAL A 438 -30.59 -5.13 -0.47
CA VAL A 438 -31.17 -4.59 0.76
C VAL A 438 -31.87 -5.72 1.55
N ASP A 439 -31.55 -5.81 2.83
CA ASP A 439 -31.92 -6.86 3.77
C ASP A 439 -31.32 -8.25 3.50
N GLY A 440 -30.43 -8.37 2.51
CA GLY A 440 -29.62 -9.58 2.31
C GLY A 440 -28.51 -9.69 3.36
N GLN A 441 -27.89 -10.88 3.46
CA GLN A 441 -26.90 -11.17 4.52
C GLN A 441 -25.66 -10.27 4.45
N GLU A 442 -25.14 -9.99 3.26
CA GLU A 442 -23.93 -9.16 3.06
C GLU A 442 -24.25 -7.67 3.10
N HIS A 443 -25.44 -7.26 2.73
CA HIS A 443 -25.86 -5.87 2.83
C HIS A 443 -26.21 -5.46 4.26
N GLY A 444 -26.82 -6.37 5.04
CA GLY A 444 -27.33 -6.10 6.37
C GLY A 444 -28.58 -5.22 6.35
N SER A 445 -29.16 -5.00 7.53
CA SER A 445 -30.40 -4.25 7.72
C SER A 445 -30.29 -3.26 8.88
N GLY A 446 -31.17 -2.26 8.92
CA GLY A 446 -31.33 -1.34 10.04
C GLY A 446 -30.24 -0.27 10.13
N SER A 447 -29.81 0.04 11.35
CA SER A 447 -28.90 1.17 11.64
C SER A 447 -27.43 0.95 11.29
N ASN A 448 -27.07 -0.24 10.83
CA ASN A 448 -25.72 -0.58 10.38
C ASN A 448 -25.75 -1.21 8.98
N PRO A 449 -26.15 -0.48 7.94
CA PRO A 449 -26.09 -0.98 6.57
C PRO A 449 -24.62 -1.23 6.21
N LYS A 450 -24.39 -2.33 5.50
CA LYS A 450 -23.12 -2.67 4.87
C LYS A 450 -23.30 -2.55 3.37
N ALA A 451 -22.21 -2.53 2.62
CA ALA A 451 -22.31 -2.42 1.17
C ALA A 451 -23.21 -1.26 0.69
N THR A 452 -23.06 -0.10 1.34
CA THR A 452 -23.90 1.09 1.05
C THR A 452 -23.78 1.56 -0.40
N THR A 453 -22.67 1.23 -1.08
CA THR A 453 -22.48 1.45 -2.52
C THR A 453 -23.00 0.31 -3.40
N GLY A 454 -23.50 -0.78 -2.83
CA GLY A 454 -23.84 -2.02 -3.54
C GLY A 454 -22.70 -3.02 -3.66
N PHE A 455 -21.49 -2.65 -3.26
CA PHE A 455 -20.27 -3.44 -3.43
C PHE A 455 -19.39 -3.43 -2.19
N ILE A 456 -18.73 -4.55 -1.91
CA ILE A 456 -17.72 -4.67 -0.86
C ILE A 456 -16.46 -5.37 -1.39
N ILE A 457 -15.37 -5.22 -0.66
CA ILE A 457 -14.09 -5.84 -1.01
C ILE A 457 -14.18 -7.36 -0.79
N ARG A 458 -13.72 -8.12 -1.78
CA ARG A 458 -13.59 -9.58 -1.73
C ARG A 458 -12.12 -10.04 -1.71
N LYS A 459 -11.24 -9.33 -2.40
CA LYS A 459 -9.80 -9.67 -2.47
C LYS A 459 -9.24 -9.98 -1.07
N PHE A 460 -8.32 -10.91 -1.00
CA PHE A 460 -7.74 -11.43 0.23
C PHE A 460 -8.64 -12.37 1.04
N LEU A 461 -9.83 -12.73 0.54
CA LEU A 461 -10.71 -13.69 1.19
C LEU A 461 -10.59 -15.08 0.56
N TRP A 462 -10.55 -16.09 1.41
CA TRP A 462 -10.65 -17.49 1.01
C TRP A 462 -12.10 -17.97 1.11
N ASP A 463 -12.98 -17.40 0.35
CA ASP A 463 -14.42 -17.61 0.47
C ASP A 463 -14.95 -18.77 -0.36
N TYR A 464 -14.08 -19.71 -0.77
CA TYR A 464 -14.47 -20.89 -1.55
C TYR A 464 -15.28 -21.90 -0.74
N ASN A 465 -15.19 -21.85 0.59
CA ASN A 465 -15.96 -22.67 1.52
C ASN A 465 -16.05 -21.98 2.89
N ASP A 466 -16.77 -22.63 3.82
CA ASP A 466 -16.98 -22.09 5.17
C ASP A 466 -15.74 -22.09 6.09
N ALA A 467 -14.65 -22.70 5.66
CA ALA A 467 -13.39 -22.76 6.43
C ALA A 467 -12.42 -21.60 6.14
N PHE A 468 -12.87 -20.50 5.55
CA PHE A 468 -12.03 -19.35 5.20
C PHE A 468 -11.37 -18.66 6.42
N LEU A 469 -11.99 -18.74 7.58
CA LEU A 469 -11.42 -18.32 8.85
C LEU A 469 -10.24 -19.20 9.18
N ASN A 470 -9.11 -18.94 9.37
CA ASN A 470 -7.89 -19.73 9.65
C ASN A 470 -7.02 -20.05 8.43
N LYS A 471 -7.39 -19.60 7.24
CA LYS A 471 -6.48 -19.63 6.10
C LYS A 471 -5.67 -18.33 6.04
N ALA A 472 -4.36 -18.48 5.86
CA ALA A 472 -3.49 -17.32 5.78
C ALA A 472 -3.69 -16.60 4.45
N THR A 473 -3.72 -15.27 4.53
CA THR A 473 -3.63 -14.36 3.40
C THR A 473 -2.26 -13.69 3.40
N ASN A 474 -1.71 -13.43 2.22
CA ASN A 474 -0.38 -12.86 2.06
C ASN A 474 -0.50 -11.44 1.50
N SER A 475 0.36 -10.56 1.99
CA SER A 475 0.58 -9.24 1.40
C SER A 475 1.83 -9.30 0.54
N ALA A 476 1.63 -9.14 -0.76
CA ALA A 476 2.72 -8.92 -1.69
C ALA A 476 3.02 -7.41 -1.72
N TYR A 477 4.25 -7.04 -1.38
CA TYR A 477 4.68 -5.64 -1.49
C TYR A 477 5.04 -5.28 -2.92
N ILE A 478 5.79 -6.15 -3.61
CA ILE A 478 6.03 -6.09 -5.06
C ILE A 478 5.82 -7.48 -5.65
N ARG A 479 5.11 -7.55 -6.77
CA ARG A 479 4.92 -8.74 -7.56
C ARG A 479 5.20 -8.49 -9.04
N ILE A 480 5.47 -9.55 -9.79
CA ILE A 480 5.99 -9.44 -11.18
C ILE A 480 5.10 -8.63 -12.13
N PRO A 481 3.75 -8.70 -12.09
CA PRO A 481 2.92 -7.86 -12.97
C PRO A 481 3.15 -6.37 -12.77
N GLU A 482 3.62 -5.95 -11.59
CA GLU A 482 3.96 -4.53 -11.41
C GLU A 482 5.17 -4.12 -12.23
N LEU A 483 6.20 -4.96 -12.33
CA LEU A 483 7.36 -4.67 -13.19
C LEU A 483 6.96 -4.62 -14.67
N TYR A 484 6.02 -5.47 -15.10
CA TYR A 484 5.50 -5.41 -16.47
C TYR A 484 4.80 -4.07 -16.75
N LEU A 485 3.96 -3.61 -15.81
CA LEU A 485 3.22 -2.36 -15.97
C LEU A 485 4.08 -1.12 -15.72
N ILE A 486 5.12 -1.18 -14.88
CA ILE A 486 6.15 -0.13 -14.77
C ILE A 486 6.90 0.02 -16.10
N TYR A 487 7.29 -1.08 -16.69
CA TYR A 487 8.01 -1.08 -17.97
C TYR A 487 7.12 -0.59 -19.12
N ALA A 488 5.87 -1.05 -19.18
CA ALA A 488 4.89 -0.55 -20.14
C ALA A 488 4.69 0.97 -20.03
N GLU A 489 4.57 1.49 -18.81
CA GLU A 489 4.45 2.94 -18.56
C GLU A 489 5.68 3.69 -19.07
N ALA A 490 6.88 3.24 -18.71
CA ALA A 490 8.12 3.91 -19.12
C ALA A 490 8.35 3.86 -20.64
N LEU A 491 8.02 2.75 -21.27
CA LEU A 491 8.04 2.64 -22.74
C LEU A 491 7.06 3.62 -23.39
N ASN A 492 5.83 3.68 -22.89
CA ASN A 492 4.84 4.63 -23.40
C ASN A 492 5.34 6.07 -23.26
N GLU A 493 5.80 6.48 -22.06
CA GLU A 493 6.21 7.86 -21.79
C GLU A 493 7.44 8.31 -22.60
N THR A 494 8.21 7.36 -23.14
CA THR A 494 9.33 7.61 -24.07
C THR A 494 8.95 7.50 -25.55
N GLY A 495 7.66 7.36 -25.88
CA GLY A 495 7.14 7.29 -27.25
C GLY A 495 7.26 5.90 -27.89
N ARG A 496 7.45 4.84 -27.09
CA ARG A 496 7.53 3.43 -27.55
C ARG A 496 6.21 2.69 -27.25
N SER A 497 5.07 3.31 -27.61
CA SER A 497 3.73 2.82 -27.24
C SER A 497 3.43 1.41 -27.79
N ASP A 498 3.88 1.07 -28.97
CA ASP A 498 3.70 -0.29 -29.54
C ASP A 498 4.45 -1.37 -28.74
N GLU A 499 5.56 -1.02 -28.14
CA GLU A 499 6.29 -1.93 -27.26
C GLU A 499 5.62 -2.02 -25.88
N ALA A 500 5.10 -0.90 -25.37
CA ALA A 500 4.35 -0.84 -24.12
C ALA A 500 3.14 -1.78 -24.12
N LEU A 501 2.42 -1.86 -25.25
CA LEU A 501 1.26 -2.74 -25.42
C LEU A 501 1.60 -4.21 -25.16
N LYS A 502 2.80 -4.69 -25.54
CA LYS A 502 3.20 -6.08 -25.32
C LYS A 502 3.24 -6.43 -23.83
N TRP A 503 3.71 -5.51 -23.01
CA TRP A 503 3.84 -5.70 -21.56
C TRP A 503 2.51 -5.52 -20.85
N LEU A 504 1.71 -4.56 -21.25
CA LEU A 504 0.34 -4.39 -20.79
C LEU A 504 -0.50 -5.64 -21.05
N ASN A 505 -0.37 -6.23 -22.23
CA ASN A 505 -1.16 -7.39 -22.63
C ASN A 505 -0.82 -8.67 -21.86
N MET A 506 0.34 -8.76 -21.22
CA MET A 506 0.66 -9.91 -20.38
C MET A 506 -0.33 -10.09 -19.20
N THR A 507 -0.70 -8.99 -18.53
CA THR A 507 -1.67 -9.03 -17.43
C THR A 507 -3.08 -9.28 -17.92
N ARG A 508 -3.43 -8.74 -19.09
CA ARG A 508 -4.74 -8.89 -19.71
C ARG A 508 -4.97 -10.33 -20.20
N ASN A 509 -4.00 -10.89 -20.91
CA ASN A 509 -4.09 -12.24 -21.45
C ASN A 509 -4.18 -13.31 -20.37
N ARG A 510 -3.52 -13.09 -19.18
CA ARG A 510 -3.64 -13.98 -18.04
C ARG A 510 -5.09 -14.20 -17.61
N VAL A 511 -5.96 -13.22 -17.79
CA VAL A 511 -7.38 -13.27 -17.41
C VAL A 511 -8.33 -13.36 -18.61
N GLY A 512 -7.81 -13.73 -19.78
CA GLY A 512 -8.60 -13.98 -20.97
C GLY A 512 -9.15 -12.72 -21.67
N LEU A 513 -8.68 -11.52 -21.31
CA LEU A 513 -9.01 -10.30 -22.03
C LEU A 513 -8.23 -10.24 -23.36
N PRO A 514 -8.83 -9.68 -24.43
CA PRO A 514 -8.14 -9.49 -25.69
C PRO A 514 -6.97 -8.51 -25.57
N ASP A 515 -6.02 -8.62 -26.51
CA ASP A 515 -4.92 -7.67 -26.61
C ASP A 515 -5.45 -6.24 -26.72
N MET A 516 -4.94 -5.35 -25.86
CA MET A 516 -5.11 -3.92 -26.00
C MET A 516 -4.37 -3.42 -27.23
N THR A 517 -5.00 -2.52 -27.96
CA THR A 517 -4.41 -1.76 -29.05
C THR A 517 -4.58 -0.27 -28.81
N LEU A 518 -3.84 0.58 -29.54
CA LEU A 518 -4.01 2.05 -29.44
C LEU A 518 -5.43 2.48 -29.85
N GLU A 519 -6.04 1.79 -30.80
CA GLU A 519 -7.43 2.04 -31.22
C GLU A 519 -8.41 1.71 -30.07
N MET A 520 -8.23 0.57 -29.41
CA MET A 520 -9.05 0.21 -28.25
C MET A 520 -8.86 1.21 -27.12
N ALA A 521 -7.62 1.59 -26.78
CA ALA A 521 -7.36 2.59 -25.74
C ALA A 521 -8.06 3.93 -26.05
N SER A 522 -8.01 4.37 -27.30
CA SER A 522 -8.71 5.58 -27.77
C SER A 522 -10.24 5.44 -27.77
N SER A 523 -10.77 4.22 -27.82
CA SER A 523 -12.22 3.97 -27.70
C SER A 523 -12.71 3.95 -26.25
N LEU A 524 -11.81 3.60 -25.31
CA LEU A 524 -12.10 3.53 -23.88
C LEU A 524 -11.95 4.91 -23.20
N HIS A 525 -11.04 5.74 -23.69
CA HIS A 525 -10.68 7.01 -23.10
C HIS A 525 -10.77 8.16 -24.09
N ASP A 526 -11.43 9.25 -23.71
CA ASP A 526 -11.44 10.49 -24.51
C ASP A 526 -10.18 11.30 -24.25
N ALA A 527 -9.26 11.30 -25.21
CA ALA A 527 -8.00 12.05 -25.14
C ALA A 527 -8.18 13.54 -24.82
N SER A 528 -9.33 14.14 -25.19
CA SER A 528 -9.61 15.56 -24.93
C SER A 528 -9.92 15.86 -23.46
N SER A 529 -10.37 14.86 -22.72
CA SER A 529 -10.67 14.94 -21.28
C SER A 529 -9.48 14.61 -20.39
N LEU A 530 -8.44 13.97 -20.94
CA LEU A 530 -7.26 13.56 -20.19
C LEU A 530 -6.27 14.72 -20.00
N PRO A 531 -5.59 14.80 -18.84
CA PRO A 531 -4.63 15.86 -18.58
C PRO A 531 -3.46 15.86 -19.55
N ASP A 532 -3.04 17.07 -19.91
CA ASP A 532 -1.73 17.32 -20.53
C ASP A 532 -0.70 17.65 -19.43
N TYR A 533 0.55 17.29 -19.67
CA TYR A 533 1.68 17.60 -18.81
C TYR A 533 2.73 18.40 -19.57
N PRO A 534 2.43 19.67 -19.97
CA PRO A 534 3.33 20.46 -20.79
C PRO A 534 4.69 20.72 -20.12
N GLU A 535 4.70 20.72 -18.79
CA GLU A 535 5.90 20.87 -17.96
C GLU A 535 6.79 19.61 -17.90
N CYS A 536 6.34 18.49 -18.47
CA CYS A 536 7.03 17.19 -18.36
C CYS A 536 7.40 16.62 -19.72
N GLY A 537 7.28 17.19 -20.82
CA GLY A 537 7.75 16.71 -22.13
C GLY A 537 7.47 15.22 -22.43
N LEU A 538 6.37 14.66 -21.90
CA LEU A 538 5.98 13.27 -22.09
C LEU A 538 5.62 13.02 -23.57
N LYS A 539 6.09 11.89 -24.13
CA LYS A 539 5.91 11.54 -25.54
C LYS A 539 4.86 10.45 -25.76
N GLY A 540 4.37 9.87 -24.67
CA GLY A 540 3.47 8.72 -24.70
C GLY A 540 2.06 9.07 -25.18
N ASP A 541 1.38 8.05 -25.75
CA ASP A 541 -0.03 8.14 -26.03
C ASP A 541 -0.83 8.30 -24.74
N LYS A 542 -1.73 9.29 -24.69
CA LYS A 542 -2.50 9.65 -23.49
C LYS A 542 -3.53 8.59 -23.11
N CYS A 543 -4.20 8.03 -24.11
CA CYS A 543 -5.23 7.01 -23.87
C CYS A 543 -4.58 5.71 -23.40
N LEU A 544 -3.41 5.35 -23.95
CA LEU A 544 -2.65 4.21 -23.45
C LEU A 544 -2.10 4.45 -22.04
N ARG A 545 -1.63 5.67 -21.73
CA ARG A 545 -1.26 6.04 -20.35
C ARG A 545 -2.41 5.80 -19.38
N GLU A 546 -3.59 6.29 -19.71
CA GLU A 546 -4.77 6.12 -18.86
C GLU A 546 -5.12 4.64 -18.70
N GLU A 547 -5.09 3.87 -19.80
CA GLU A 547 -5.37 2.43 -19.76
C GLU A 547 -4.32 1.66 -18.92
N ILE A 548 -3.04 2.03 -18.98
CA ILE A 548 -2.01 1.46 -18.11
C ILE A 548 -2.32 1.75 -16.63
N LEU A 549 -2.73 2.98 -16.31
CA LEU A 549 -3.11 3.36 -14.93
C LEU A 549 -4.37 2.64 -14.46
N ASP A 550 -5.34 2.42 -15.35
CA ASP A 550 -6.56 1.67 -15.04
C ASP A 550 -6.29 0.15 -14.95
N GLU A 551 -5.39 -0.40 -15.79
CA GLU A 551 -4.93 -1.78 -15.64
C GLU A 551 -4.21 -1.99 -14.31
N ARG A 552 -3.36 -1.04 -13.90
CA ARG A 552 -2.74 -1.06 -12.57
C ARG A 552 -3.79 -0.99 -11.45
N ALA A 553 -4.84 -0.19 -11.63
CA ALA A 553 -5.92 -0.11 -10.65
C ALA A 553 -6.68 -1.44 -10.52
N ARG A 554 -7.01 -2.11 -11.64
CA ARG A 554 -7.66 -3.44 -11.66
C ARG A 554 -6.77 -4.52 -11.05
N GLU A 555 -5.49 -4.53 -11.41
CA GLU A 555 -4.53 -5.53 -10.96
C GLU A 555 -4.17 -5.40 -9.48
N PHE A 556 -3.93 -4.16 -9.01
CA PHE A 556 -3.41 -3.87 -7.67
C PHE A 556 -4.43 -3.22 -6.74
N CYS A 557 -5.74 -3.25 -7.05
CA CYS A 557 -6.74 -2.74 -6.13
C CYS A 557 -6.58 -3.36 -4.74
N PHE A 558 -6.74 -2.55 -3.71
CA PHE A 558 -6.59 -2.89 -2.31
C PHE A 558 -5.16 -3.26 -1.87
N GLU A 559 -4.16 -3.09 -2.74
CA GLU A 559 -2.73 -3.24 -2.44
C GLU A 559 -2.04 -1.88 -2.14
N GLU A 560 -2.80 -0.80 -1.99
CA GLU A 560 -2.32 0.57 -1.72
C GLU A 560 -1.42 1.15 -2.82
N VAL A 561 -1.63 0.78 -4.07
CA VAL A 561 -0.87 1.27 -5.23
C VAL A 561 -1.53 2.49 -5.87
N ARG A 562 -2.87 2.50 -5.99
CA ARG A 562 -3.64 3.51 -6.72
C ARG A 562 -3.36 4.94 -6.27
N TRP A 563 -3.21 5.17 -4.95
CA TRP A 563 -2.87 6.50 -4.42
C TRP A 563 -1.63 7.10 -5.08
N PHE A 564 -0.56 6.30 -5.21
CA PHE A 564 0.70 6.76 -5.79
C PHE A 564 0.64 6.92 -7.31
N ASP A 565 -0.23 6.20 -7.99
CA ASP A 565 -0.50 6.40 -9.41
C ASP A 565 -1.21 7.73 -9.63
N ILE A 566 -2.23 8.06 -8.83
CA ILE A 566 -2.98 9.31 -8.90
C ILE A 566 -2.08 10.52 -8.59
N ILE A 567 -1.35 10.50 -7.47
CA ILE A 567 -0.51 11.64 -7.10
C ILE A 567 0.70 11.80 -8.02
N GLY A 568 1.29 10.69 -8.48
CA GLY A 568 2.44 10.72 -9.39
C GLY A 568 2.15 11.50 -10.68
N TYR A 569 0.95 11.38 -11.21
CA TYR A 569 0.47 12.13 -12.37
C TYR A 569 -0.34 13.39 -12.00
N LYS A 570 -0.32 13.83 -10.75
CA LYS A 570 -1.04 15.04 -10.28
C LYS A 570 -2.52 15.06 -10.70
N ARG A 571 -3.20 13.90 -10.62
CA ARG A 571 -4.57 13.68 -11.09
C ARG A 571 -5.61 14.29 -10.15
N GLU A 572 -5.64 15.61 -10.07
CA GLU A 572 -6.66 16.33 -9.29
C GLU A 572 -8.08 16.13 -9.83
N ASP A 573 -8.22 15.82 -11.12
CA ASP A 573 -9.47 15.47 -11.79
C ASP A 573 -10.13 14.26 -11.11
N ILE A 574 -9.37 13.20 -10.82
CA ILE A 574 -9.86 12.03 -10.10
C ILE A 574 -10.31 12.38 -8.67
N PHE A 575 -9.56 13.24 -7.96
CA PHE A 575 -9.98 13.70 -6.62
C PHE A 575 -11.26 14.54 -6.63
N LYS A 576 -11.52 15.24 -7.73
CA LYS A 576 -12.72 16.07 -7.91
C LYS A 576 -13.92 15.27 -8.44
N GLU A 577 -13.71 14.03 -8.87
CA GLU A 577 -14.78 13.20 -9.40
C GLU A 577 -15.85 12.88 -8.34
N SER A 578 -17.11 12.91 -8.75
CA SER A 578 -18.22 12.45 -7.93
C SER A 578 -18.24 10.93 -7.88
N LEU A 579 -18.33 10.36 -6.69
CA LEU A 579 -18.39 8.92 -6.50
C LEU A 579 -19.82 8.44 -6.37
N TYR A 580 -20.08 7.28 -6.98
CA TYR A 580 -21.42 6.71 -7.08
C TYR A 580 -21.48 5.31 -6.48
N GLY A 581 -22.67 4.99 -6.00
CA GLY A 581 -23.08 3.64 -5.62
C GLY A 581 -24.44 3.32 -6.21
N ILE A 582 -24.92 2.10 -5.95
CA ILE A 582 -26.22 1.61 -6.36
C ILE A 582 -26.92 0.94 -5.19
N GLN A 583 -28.25 0.85 -5.26
CA GLN A 583 -29.04 -0.04 -4.43
C GLN A 583 -29.48 -1.24 -5.25
N ILE A 584 -29.36 -2.42 -4.64
CA ILE A 584 -29.84 -3.68 -5.19
C ILE A 584 -30.98 -4.16 -4.32
N ARG A 585 -32.08 -4.64 -4.92
CA ARG A 585 -33.26 -5.16 -4.22
C ARG A 585 -33.65 -6.51 -4.77
N LEU A 586 -34.05 -7.42 -3.90
CA LEU A 586 -34.67 -8.67 -4.31
C LEU A 586 -36.09 -8.39 -4.82
N VAL A 587 -36.36 -8.78 -6.06
CA VAL A 587 -37.69 -8.68 -6.67
C VAL A 587 -38.45 -9.98 -6.47
N SER A 588 -37.86 -11.11 -6.81
CA SER A 588 -38.47 -12.43 -6.70
C SER A 588 -37.43 -13.55 -6.82
N GLY A 589 -37.89 -14.77 -6.58
CA GLY A 589 -37.10 -15.97 -6.75
C GLY A 589 -36.17 -16.28 -5.57
N LYS A 590 -35.37 -17.32 -5.74
CA LYS A 590 -34.41 -17.79 -4.74
C LYS A 590 -33.10 -18.16 -5.43
N ALA A 591 -32.03 -18.04 -4.67
CA ALA A 591 -30.68 -18.39 -5.17
C ALA A 591 -30.53 -19.90 -5.41
N GLU A 592 -31.17 -20.72 -4.54
CA GLU A 592 -31.00 -22.18 -4.57
C GLU A 592 -31.57 -22.83 -5.84
N ASP A 593 -32.61 -22.22 -6.45
CA ASP A 593 -33.27 -22.74 -7.67
C ASP A 593 -32.95 -21.91 -8.92
N ASN A 594 -31.92 -21.04 -8.84
CA ASN A 594 -31.48 -20.19 -9.95
C ASN A 594 -32.56 -19.26 -10.55
N THR A 595 -33.62 -18.94 -9.76
CA THR A 595 -34.74 -18.10 -10.19
C THR A 595 -34.65 -16.65 -9.74
N LEU A 596 -33.50 -16.29 -9.15
CA LEU A 596 -33.27 -14.97 -8.55
C LEU A 596 -33.44 -13.84 -9.57
N VAL A 597 -34.31 -12.88 -9.25
CA VAL A 597 -34.47 -11.62 -9.98
C VAL A 597 -34.17 -10.47 -9.03
N LEU A 598 -33.17 -9.66 -9.42
CA LEU A 598 -32.75 -8.48 -8.68
C LEU A 598 -33.10 -7.20 -9.44
N SER A 599 -33.41 -6.15 -8.71
CA SER A 599 -33.59 -4.81 -9.26
C SER A 599 -32.39 -3.94 -8.87
N TYR A 600 -31.86 -3.23 -9.84
CA TYR A 600 -30.69 -2.36 -9.76
C TYR A 600 -31.16 -0.91 -9.91
N SER A 601 -30.82 -0.03 -8.94
CA SER A 601 -31.22 1.37 -8.98
C SER A 601 -30.44 2.16 -10.04
N ASP A 602 -30.88 3.36 -10.37
CA ASP A 602 -30.01 4.34 -10.97
C ASP A 602 -28.82 4.63 -10.05
N PRO A 603 -27.62 4.98 -10.60
CA PRO A 603 -26.49 5.40 -9.79
C PRO A 603 -26.83 6.61 -8.94
N ALA A 604 -26.58 6.53 -7.65
CA ALA A 604 -26.74 7.61 -6.71
C ALA A 604 -25.38 8.10 -6.22
N LEU A 605 -25.26 9.41 -5.98
CA LEU A 605 -24.10 9.98 -5.29
C LEU A 605 -23.97 9.36 -3.91
N ASP A 606 -22.73 9.08 -3.50
CA ASP A 606 -22.45 8.69 -2.14
C ASP A 606 -22.87 9.81 -1.18
N ASP A 607 -23.49 9.45 -0.07
CA ASP A 607 -24.04 10.39 0.92
C ASP A 607 -22.96 10.98 1.85
N ILE A 608 -21.73 10.48 1.80
CA ILE A 608 -20.59 11.02 2.55
C ILE A 608 -19.69 11.80 1.59
N PRO A 609 -19.85 13.13 1.48
CA PRO A 609 -19.09 13.94 0.54
C PRO A 609 -17.62 14.05 0.95
N ARG A 610 -16.75 14.16 -0.03
CA ARG A 610 -15.33 14.47 0.16
C ARG A 610 -15.07 15.95 -0.11
N MET A 611 -14.41 16.62 0.81
CA MET A 611 -14.11 18.04 0.69
C MET A 611 -13.34 18.38 -0.60
N TRP A 612 -12.40 17.55 -1.00
CA TRP A 612 -11.59 17.78 -2.21
C TRP A 612 -12.36 17.67 -3.54
N GLN A 613 -13.56 17.10 -3.57
CA GLN A 613 -14.41 17.21 -4.76
C GLN A 613 -14.69 18.66 -5.16
N THR A 614 -14.74 19.56 -4.17
CA THR A 614 -15.00 21.00 -4.39
C THR A 614 -13.82 21.90 -4.03
N ARG A 615 -12.89 21.46 -3.21
CA ARG A 615 -11.81 22.29 -2.63
C ARG A 615 -10.47 21.54 -2.63
N PHE A 616 -10.15 20.86 -3.71
CA PHE A 616 -8.85 20.21 -3.84
C PHE A 616 -7.72 21.25 -3.78
N SER A 617 -6.61 20.86 -3.18
CA SER A 617 -5.37 21.62 -3.16
C SER A 617 -4.20 20.68 -3.42
N PRO A 618 -3.21 21.05 -4.23
CA PRO A 618 -2.02 20.22 -4.48
C PRO A 618 -1.24 19.79 -3.23
N LYS A 619 -1.41 20.47 -2.10
CA LYS A 619 -0.80 20.04 -0.82
C LYS A 619 -1.14 18.59 -0.44
N TRP A 620 -2.29 18.09 -0.90
CA TRP A 620 -2.75 16.74 -0.61
C TRP A 620 -1.91 15.63 -1.26
N TYR A 621 -1.09 15.95 -2.26
CA TYR A 621 -0.21 14.95 -2.89
C TYR A 621 0.78 14.35 -1.89
N LEU A 622 1.42 15.17 -1.06
CA LEU A 622 2.34 14.70 -0.03
C LEU A 622 1.76 14.87 1.39
N SER A 623 2.25 14.08 2.32
CA SER A 623 1.82 14.13 3.73
C SER A 623 2.42 15.33 4.45
N ALA A 624 1.71 15.84 5.46
CA ALA A 624 2.28 16.78 6.41
C ALA A 624 3.25 16.03 7.34
N PHE A 625 4.31 16.69 7.78
CA PHE A 625 5.07 16.25 8.95
C PHE A 625 4.35 16.67 10.24
N PRO A 626 4.46 15.87 11.33
CA PRO A 626 3.88 16.24 12.61
C PRO A 626 4.39 17.60 13.09
N SER A 627 3.49 18.47 13.52
CA SER A 627 3.88 19.82 14.00
C SER A 627 4.83 19.76 15.19
N ASN A 628 4.68 18.75 16.06
CA ASN A 628 5.59 18.53 17.18
C ASN A 628 7.03 18.25 16.73
N GLU A 629 7.22 17.51 15.61
CA GLU A 629 8.56 17.26 15.07
C GLU A 629 9.16 18.51 14.41
N ILE A 630 8.35 19.25 13.67
CA ILE A 630 8.77 20.54 13.08
C ILE A 630 9.27 21.50 14.18
N ASN A 631 8.59 21.55 15.31
CA ASN A 631 8.91 22.48 16.41
C ASN A 631 10.17 22.12 17.20
N LYS A 632 10.73 20.90 17.05
CA LYS A 632 11.99 20.49 17.69
C LYS A 632 13.22 21.23 17.14
N GLY A 633 13.17 21.78 15.94
CA GLY A 633 14.20 22.65 15.40
C GLY A 633 15.45 21.96 14.86
N TYR A 634 15.39 20.66 14.52
CA TYR A 634 16.53 19.92 13.98
C TYR A 634 16.65 19.98 12.44
N GLY A 635 15.93 20.89 11.80
CA GLY A 635 15.99 21.09 10.35
C GLY A 635 14.93 20.34 9.55
N LEU A 636 13.85 19.87 10.19
CA LEU A 636 12.69 19.29 9.53
C LEU A 636 11.78 20.41 9.01
N VAL A 637 11.75 20.63 7.70
CA VAL A 637 10.90 21.62 7.04
C VAL A 637 9.59 20.97 6.60
N GLN A 638 8.47 21.68 6.78
CA GLN A 638 7.15 21.18 6.39
C GLN A 638 7.01 21.06 4.87
N ASN A 639 6.17 20.15 4.42
CA ASN A 639 5.80 20.02 3.02
C ASN A 639 4.98 21.22 2.53
N PRO A 640 5.04 21.55 1.24
CA PRO A 640 4.31 22.68 0.65
C PRO A 640 2.82 22.67 1.00
N GLY A 641 2.30 23.82 1.45
CA GLY A 641 0.90 24.02 1.75
C GLY A 641 0.40 23.54 3.13
N TRP A 642 1.25 22.90 3.93
CA TRP A 642 0.91 22.41 5.27
C TRP A 642 1.34 23.32 6.42
#